data_a8cc5f9cc22d1015be86b0146cc7e2a1
#
_entry.id   a8cc5f9cc22d1015be86b0146cc7e2a1
#
_cell.length_a   1.000
_cell.length_b   1.000
_cell.length_c   1.000
_cell.angle_alpha   90.00
_cell.angle_beta   90.00
_cell.angle_gamma   90.00
#
_symmetry.space_group_name_H-M   'P 1'
#
loop_
_entity.id
_entity.type
_entity.pdbx_description
1 polymer ?
#
loop_
_entity_poly.entity_id
_entity_poly.type
_entity_poly.pdbx_seq_one_letter_code
_entity_poly.pdbx_strand_id
1 'polypeptide(L)'
;MASKEGPPEVPKLAPDLEIVGDQVRIQPTGFTAGIEETDGITERRLMHQMGRFRENPFDFLREISLFVSGTGWRAYDDFIGQPIFYSGFSEKMKSSVASHSLLVGKIEELAESRVKTEEVEGLLSVTAPASSNGEPRIDARARRKEEIAANLREVVDTMMDNMICKMESKSFIRGAYYITTQILTRAYHQGIHVSSEEVLRLRKVAEEAAKKKQSIVFLPCHKSHVDYASLQVICYRLGIALPVVVAGDNLNIPLLGSFLQHAGAMWIRRKFGNDPLYHALVQAYIDTLLSNGHNFECFVEGGRSRTGKLLPPKYGILRYVLDSVGSGRVEDALICPVSTQYDKVIETESYISELLGQPKQKENLRDFISASSVLSLKLGRIDVRFHEPWSLKQFITQQTTKIHHMPTNERNLMATISQEERSRILRTFGYRVLSQINDASVIMPTALVGTVLLTLRGRGVGKAELSRRVDWLCHRVKEKGGRVAHFYRAPTAHVVERALEVLGPKLVGKTAGLAEETYHVVDRFQLSFYRNMTIHLFIPEALVSVALYSRVKKGGEPSNQQITYDELLTRVSFLSQLFRGEFIFPPEGLTANLEKTLHGLERGNVLKVTKDASNVPQMIELSEHERNCGRENYDFYCFLLWPFIEACWLGTVSLIGLTPPLTDPTNVWVDMNKAQSNAQLLGKTLYYQGDLSYIEAVNKEILKNSYQRFEEEGIIITAKSKESPQPPTMRVSPEWAPERDPETGKLLPQGKLWEFIRMIAQSRREGKNRRDGETISTRVLELSEAMGRTLFQAAHPVKPASAGGEVELSSQIQRRRAIDTASKL
;
A
#
# COMPACT_ATOMS: atom_id res chain seq x y z
N MET A 1 3.14 55.68 -2.58
CA MET A 1 2.85 55.05 -1.28
C MET A 1 2.75 53.59 -1.52
N ALA A 2 3.82 52.85 -1.27
CA ALA A 2 3.87 51.39 -1.42
C ALA A 2 3.39 50.78 -0.08
N SER A 3 2.32 50.02 -0.14
CA SER A 3 1.82 49.25 1.00
C SER A 3 2.83 48.16 1.34
N LYS A 4 3.39 48.23 2.54
CA LYS A 4 4.19 47.16 3.14
C LYS A 4 3.24 46.01 3.45
N GLU A 5 3.14 45.01 2.58
CA GLU A 5 2.60 43.73 2.93
C GLU A 5 3.58 43.08 3.92
N GLY A 6 3.13 42.85 5.12
CA GLY A 6 3.85 42.07 6.12
C GLY A 6 4.05 40.60 5.63
N PRO A 7 5.03 39.87 6.18
CA PRO A 7 5.23 38.47 5.80
C PRO A 7 3.93 37.69 6.05
N PRO A 8 3.55 36.76 5.15
CA PRO A 8 2.32 35.99 5.28
C PRO A 8 2.30 35.28 6.64
N GLU A 9 1.23 35.52 7.42
CA GLU A 9 1.04 34.81 8.69
C GLU A 9 1.04 33.30 8.41
N VAL A 10 1.99 32.61 8.98
CA VAL A 10 2.02 31.15 8.98
C VAL A 10 0.72 30.67 9.65
N PRO A 11 -0.13 29.88 8.97
CA PRO A 11 -1.36 29.41 9.55
C PRO A 11 -1.07 28.76 10.90
N LYS A 12 -1.73 29.20 11.96
CA LYS A 12 -1.66 28.59 13.28
C LYS A 12 -2.20 27.18 13.15
N LEU A 13 -1.30 26.19 13.14
CA LEU A 13 -1.70 24.77 13.13
C LEU A 13 -2.55 24.50 14.36
N ALA A 14 -3.72 23.91 14.14
CA ALA A 14 -4.56 23.47 15.24
C ALA A 14 -3.81 22.44 16.12
N PRO A 15 -4.01 22.44 17.44
CA PRO A 15 -3.32 21.54 18.35
C PRO A 15 -3.67 20.09 18.04
N ASP A 16 -2.70 19.20 18.13
CA ASP A 16 -2.93 17.76 18.05
C ASP A 16 -3.56 17.27 19.37
N LEU A 17 -4.38 16.23 19.26
CA LEU A 17 -4.88 15.45 20.38
C LEU A 17 -4.02 14.21 20.56
N GLU A 18 -3.59 13.96 21.78
CA GLU A 18 -2.87 12.76 22.19
C GLU A 18 -3.79 11.84 22.98
N ILE A 19 -3.95 10.61 22.51
CA ILE A 19 -4.74 9.57 23.16
C ILE A 19 -3.77 8.61 23.83
N VAL A 20 -3.66 8.68 25.15
CA VAL A 20 -2.83 7.77 25.97
C VAL A 20 -3.75 7.04 26.95
N GLY A 21 -3.99 5.77 26.67
CA GLY A 21 -4.96 5.02 27.45
C GLY A 21 -6.32 5.71 27.44
N ASP A 22 -6.85 5.98 28.64
CA ASP A 22 -8.16 6.63 28.82
C ASP A 22 -8.11 8.16 28.75
N GLN A 23 -6.92 8.75 28.64
CA GLN A 23 -6.74 10.18 28.64
C GLN A 23 -6.66 10.72 27.23
N VAL A 24 -7.39 11.79 26.94
CA VAL A 24 -7.20 12.62 25.77
C VAL A 24 -6.58 13.93 26.25
N ARG A 25 -5.39 14.24 25.76
CA ARG A 25 -4.69 15.47 26.06
C ARG A 25 -4.67 16.37 24.84
N ILE A 26 -4.93 17.66 25.07
CA ILE A 26 -4.73 18.69 24.04
C ILE A 26 -3.27 19.11 24.15
N GLN A 27 -2.52 18.96 23.07
CA GLN A 27 -1.14 19.40 23.04
C GLN A 27 -1.09 20.92 23.03
N PRO A 28 -0.39 21.59 23.98
CA PRO A 28 -0.34 23.05 24.04
C PRO A 28 0.35 23.61 22.79
N THR A 29 -0.26 24.63 22.21
CA THR A 29 0.26 25.39 21.05
C THR A 29 1.33 26.41 21.43
N GLY A 30 1.65 26.54 22.72
CA GLY A 30 2.61 27.49 23.29
C GLY A 30 3.66 26.86 24.18
N PHE A 31 4.80 27.52 24.25
CA PHE A 31 5.90 27.21 25.15
C PHE A 31 5.39 27.17 26.60
N THR A 32 5.31 26.00 27.20
CA THR A 32 5.37 25.85 28.65
C THR A 32 6.52 24.90 28.95
N ALA A 33 7.47 25.44 29.68
CA ALA A 33 8.55 24.68 30.28
C ALA A 33 7.94 23.51 31.08
N GLY A 34 8.28 22.27 30.73
CA GLY A 34 7.73 21.12 31.46
C GLY A 34 7.65 19.84 30.66
N ILE A 35 8.27 19.77 29.48
CA ILE A 35 8.28 18.56 28.64
C ILE A 35 8.92 17.36 29.36
N GLU A 36 9.95 17.61 30.17
CA GLU A 36 10.61 16.57 30.98
C GLU A 36 9.71 16.02 32.10
N GLU A 37 8.88 16.90 32.74
CA GLU A 37 7.98 16.46 33.79
C GLU A 37 6.79 15.65 33.28
N THR A 38 6.22 15.98 32.13
CA THR A 38 5.05 15.26 31.60
C THR A 38 5.40 13.88 31.07
N ASP A 39 6.52 13.71 30.37
CA ASP A 39 6.98 12.40 29.89
C ASP A 39 7.40 11.50 31.06
N GLY A 40 8.13 12.04 32.03
CA GLY A 40 8.53 11.32 33.25
C GLY A 40 7.36 10.92 34.16
N ILE A 41 6.33 11.78 34.29
CA ILE A 41 5.12 11.47 35.06
C ILE A 41 4.26 10.44 34.36
N THR A 42 4.14 10.49 33.03
CA THR A 42 3.37 9.50 32.23
C THR A 42 4.08 8.15 32.24
N GLU A 43 5.39 8.14 32.06
CA GLU A 43 6.19 6.91 32.14
C GLU A 43 6.17 6.29 33.53
N ARG A 44 6.31 7.10 34.58
CA ARG A 44 6.21 6.64 35.99
C ARG A 44 4.80 6.14 36.34
N ARG A 45 3.71 6.80 35.87
CA ARG A 45 2.34 6.31 36.05
C ARG A 45 2.10 5.01 35.32
N LEU A 46 2.57 4.87 34.08
CA LEU A 46 2.48 3.62 33.29
C LEU A 46 3.30 2.50 33.94
N MET A 47 4.53 2.78 34.37
CA MET A 47 5.37 1.82 35.09
C MET A 47 4.76 1.41 36.42
N HIS A 48 4.15 2.35 37.17
CA HIS A 48 3.47 2.06 38.42
C HIS A 48 2.21 1.24 38.21
N GLN A 49 1.40 1.51 37.16
CA GLN A 49 0.24 0.68 36.79
C GLN A 49 0.66 -0.71 36.31
N MET A 50 1.79 -0.82 35.58
CA MET A 50 2.35 -2.11 35.18
C MET A 50 2.94 -2.89 36.36
N GLY A 51 3.52 -2.21 37.36
CA GLY A 51 3.96 -2.83 38.60
C GLY A 51 2.79 -3.45 39.35
N ARG A 52 1.70 -2.68 39.52
CA ARG A 52 0.46 -3.18 40.14
C ARG A 52 -0.14 -4.41 39.44
N PHE A 53 -0.09 -4.47 38.11
CA PHE A 53 -0.57 -5.64 37.36
C PHE A 53 0.25 -6.91 37.67
N ARG A 54 1.57 -6.77 37.85
CA ARG A 54 2.44 -7.90 38.23
C ARG A 54 2.26 -8.30 39.68
N GLU A 55 1.93 -7.34 40.54
CA GLU A 55 1.77 -7.57 41.99
C GLU A 55 0.39 -8.11 42.35
N ASN A 56 -0.68 -7.69 41.62
CA ASN A 56 -2.04 -8.12 41.93
C ASN A 56 -2.93 -8.28 40.67
N PRO A 57 -3.04 -9.50 40.13
CA PRO A 57 -3.89 -9.77 38.96
C PRO A 57 -5.39 -9.54 39.23
N PHE A 58 -5.86 -9.55 40.50
CA PHE A 58 -7.27 -9.27 40.84
C PHE A 58 -7.64 -7.79 40.62
N ASP A 59 -6.74 -6.86 40.80
CA ASP A 59 -6.98 -5.44 40.50
C ASP A 59 -7.20 -5.21 39.00
N PHE A 60 -6.52 -5.95 38.16
CA PHE A 60 -6.74 -5.90 36.71
C PHE A 60 -8.12 -6.42 36.30
N LEU A 61 -8.55 -7.55 36.89
CA LEU A 61 -9.90 -8.08 36.67
C LEU A 61 -10.98 -7.13 37.17
N ARG A 62 -10.74 -6.45 38.29
CA ARG A 62 -11.63 -5.42 38.81
C ARG A 62 -11.75 -4.23 37.87
N GLU A 63 -10.63 -3.74 37.30
CA GLU A 63 -10.64 -2.65 36.31
C GLU A 63 -11.38 -3.06 35.04
N ILE A 64 -11.16 -4.26 34.52
CA ILE A 64 -11.94 -4.80 33.40
C ILE A 64 -13.43 -4.79 33.75
N SER A 65 -13.81 -5.26 34.95
CA SER A 65 -15.20 -5.30 35.41
C SER A 65 -15.83 -3.90 35.44
N LEU A 66 -15.12 -2.88 35.92
CA LEU A 66 -15.57 -1.49 35.88
C LEU A 66 -15.76 -0.93 34.46
N PHE A 67 -14.91 -1.32 33.52
CA PHE A 67 -15.07 -0.96 32.10
C PHE A 67 -16.28 -1.66 31.49
N VAL A 68 -16.42 -2.96 31.71
CA VAL A 68 -17.54 -3.77 31.21
C VAL A 68 -18.87 -3.27 31.75
N SER A 69 -18.92 -2.93 33.04
CA SER A 69 -20.13 -2.39 33.68
C SER A 69 -20.50 -0.97 33.23
N GLY A 70 -19.53 -0.23 32.64
CA GLY A 70 -19.80 1.11 32.10
C GLY A 70 -20.13 2.15 33.15
N THR A 71 -19.41 2.17 34.28
CA THR A 71 -19.62 3.18 35.33
C THR A 71 -18.95 4.51 35.01
N GLY A 72 -19.63 5.62 35.29
CA GLY A 72 -19.11 6.98 35.09
C GLY A 72 -18.86 7.30 33.60
N TRP A 73 -17.75 7.97 33.34
CA TRP A 73 -17.34 8.34 31.95
C TRP A 73 -17.08 7.17 31.01
N ARG A 74 -16.99 5.95 31.50
CA ARG A 74 -16.82 4.72 30.71
C ARG A 74 -18.12 4.28 30.02
N ALA A 75 -19.27 4.87 30.42
CA ALA A 75 -20.58 4.60 29.84
C ALA A 75 -20.78 5.46 28.59
N TYR A 76 -20.09 5.15 27.49
CA TYR A 76 -20.47 5.72 26.18
C TYR A 76 -21.75 5.05 25.71
N ASP A 77 -22.88 5.74 25.78
CA ASP A 77 -24.17 5.26 25.32
C ASP A 77 -24.59 5.88 23.99
N ASP A 78 -24.15 7.11 23.70
CA ASP A 78 -24.47 7.84 22.50
C ASP A 78 -23.31 7.91 21.54
N PHE A 79 -23.40 7.11 20.46
CA PHE A 79 -22.46 7.17 19.34
C PHE A 79 -23.10 7.96 18.19
N ILE A 80 -22.28 8.82 17.54
CA ILE A 80 -22.65 9.54 16.34
C ILE A 80 -22.65 8.54 15.18
N GLY A 81 -23.84 8.18 14.68
CA GLY A 81 -24.02 7.19 13.61
C GLY A 81 -25.31 6.39 13.82
N GLN A 82 -25.46 5.34 13.05
CA GLN A 82 -26.59 4.42 13.20
C GLN A 82 -26.39 3.50 14.43
N PRO A 83 -27.48 3.08 15.10
CA PRO A 83 -27.39 2.23 16.28
C PRO A 83 -26.61 0.93 15.99
N ILE A 84 -25.63 0.67 16.83
CA ILE A 84 -24.83 -0.56 16.91
C ILE A 84 -24.86 -1.05 18.37
N PHE A 85 -24.36 -2.25 18.66
CA PHE A 85 -24.31 -2.83 20.02
C PHE A 85 -25.69 -3.06 20.66
N TYR A 86 -26.62 -3.61 19.91
CA TYR A 86 -27.91 -4.07 20.41
C TYR A 86 -28.12 -5.56 20.13
N SER A 87 -28.84 -6.22 21.01
CA SER A 87 -29.18 -7.66 20.83
C SER A 87 -29.97 -7.88 19.55
N GLY A 88 -29.56 -8.86 18.75
CA GLY A 88 -30.17 -9.17 17.45
C GLY A 88 -29.64 -8.33 16.28
N PHE A 89 -28.53 -7.58 16.46
CA PHE A 89 -27.89 -6.85 15.34
C PHE A 89 -27.52 -7.78 14.19
N SER A 90 -26.83 -8.89 14.47
CA SER A 90 -26.41 -9.84 13.43
C SER A 90 -27.60 -10.53 12.76
N GLU A 91 -28.63 -10.93 13.51
CA GLU A 91 -29.83 -11.54 12.96
C GLU A 91 -30.60 -10.58 12.05
N LYS A 92 -30.72 -9.32 12.42
CA LYS A 92 -31.32 -8.29 11.55
C LYS A 92 -30.52 -8.10 10.27
N MET A 93 -29.19 -8.07 10.37
CA MET A 93 -28.32 -7.98 9.19
C MET A 93 -28.48 -9.20 8.29
N LYS A 94 -28.48 -10.43 8.84
CA LYS A 94 -28.73 -11.66 8.11
C LYS A 94 -30.06 -11.61 7.35
N SER A 95 -31.16 -11.30 8.05
CA SER A 95 -32.47 -11.19 7.45
C SER A 95 -32.53 -10.17 6.30
N SER A 96 -31.90 -9.01 6.47
CA SER A 96 -31.81 -7.97 5.45
C SER A 96 -30.99 -8.41 4.24
N VAL A 97 -29.88 -9.10 4.45
CA VAL A 97 -29.03 -9.65 3.37
C VAL A 97 -29.72 -10.79 2.64
N ALA A 98 -30.36 -11.72 3.37
CA ALA A 98 -31.07 -12.85 2.78
C ALA A 98 -32.25 -12.41 1.88
N SER A 99 -32.93 -11.32 2.25
CA SER A 99 -34.03 -10.73 1.49
C SER A 99 -33.60 -9.74 0.40
N HIS A 100 -32.29 -9.50 0.25
CA HIS A 100 -31.78 -8.55 -0.73
C HIS A 100 -32.05 -9.02 -2.16
N SER A 101 -32.67 -8.19 -2.98
CA SER A 101 -33.14 -8.55 -4.33
C SER A 101 -32.08 -9.14 -5.26
N LEU A 102 -30.84 -8.60 -5.17
CA LEU A 102 -29.71 -9.11 -5.95
C LEU A 102 -29.32 -10.56 -5.58
N LEU A 103 -29.35 -10.89 -4.27
CA LEU A 103 -29.01 -12.23 -3.80
C LEU A 103 -30.12 -13.23 -4.11
N VAL A 104 -31.38 -12.83 -3.88
CA VAL A 104 -32.57 -13.65 -4.23
C VAL A 104 -32.59 -13.95 -5.72
N GLY A 105 -32.42 -12.90 -6.56
CA GLY A 105 -32.37 -13.07 -8.03
C GLY A 105 -31.22 -13.97 -8.48
N LYS A 106 -30.05 -13.91 -7.82
CA LYS A 106 -28.92 -14.78 -8.15
C LYS A 106 -29.16 -16.25 -7.76
N ILE A 107 -29.81 -16.49 -6.63
CA ILE A 107 -30.21 -17.84 -6.22
C ILE A 107 -31.17 -18.44 -7.25
N GLU A 108 -32.18 -17.67 -7.68
CA GLU A 108 -33.16 -18.11 -8.71
C GLU A 108 -32.50 -18.38 -10.07
N GLU A 109 -31.57 -17.49 -10.49
CA GLU A 109 -30.79 -17.67 -11.73
C GLU A 109 -29.96 -18.96 -11.71
N LEU A 110 -29.27 -19.22 -10.58
CA LEU A 110 -28.43 -20.41 -10.43
C LEU A 110 -29.29 -21.70 -10.36
N ALA A 111 -30.42 -21.66 -9.66
CA ALA A 111 -31.36 -22.76 -9.59
C ALA A 111 -31.89 -23.08 -10.99
N GLU A 112 -32.32 -22.09 -11.75
CA GLU A 112 -32.82 -22.23 -13.12
C GLU A 112 -31.71 -22.78 -14.04
N SER A 113 -30.49 -22.28 -13.94
CA SER A 113 -29.35 -22.78 -14.74
C SER A 113 -29.03 -24.25 -14.43
N ARG A 114 -29.12 -24.66 -13.15
CA ARG A 114 -28.88 -26.06 -12.75
C ARG A 114 -29.97 -26.99 -13.26
N VAL A 115 -31.23 -26.58 -13.16
CA VAL A 115 -32.36 -27.36 -13.72
C VAL A 115 -32.17 -27.57 -15.23
N LYS A 116 -31.80 -26.53 -15.98
CA LYS A 116 -31.50 -26.65 -17.41
C LYS A 116 -30.36 -27.61 -17.70
N THR A 117 -29.34 -27.63 -16.89
CA THR A 117 -28.23 -28.58 -17.03
C THR A 117 -28.69 -30.01 -16.77
N GLU A 118 -29.49 -30.24 -15.72
CA GLU A 118 -30.05 -31.56 -15.39
C GLU A 118 -31.02 -32.04 -16.45
N GLU A 119 -31.76 -31.15 -17.11
CA GLU A 119 -32.59 -31.46 -18.29
C GLU A 119 -31.73 -31.93 -19.47
N VAL A 120 -30.66 -31.24 -19.80
CA VAL A 120 -29.75 -31.59 -20.91
C VAL A 120 -28.98 -32.88 -20.62
N GLU A 121 -28.59 -33.12 -19.37
CA GLU A 121 -27.94 -34.37 -18.93
C GLU A 121 -28.90 -35.56 -18.81
N GLY A 122 -30.22 -35.35 -19.02
CA GLY A 122 -31.24 -36.38 -18.94
C GLY A 122 -31.55 -36.88 -17.52
N LEU A 123 -31.07 -36.14 -16.52
CA LEU A 123 -31.31 -36.45 -15.10
C LEU A 123 -32.71 -36.06 -14.62
N LEU A 124 -33.29 -35.03 -15.24
CA LEU A 124 -34.71 -34.71 -15.15
C LEU A 124 -35.43 -35.37 -16.32
N SER A 125 -36.05 -36.52 -16.09
CA SER A 125 -36.81 -37.22 -17.12
C SER A 125 -38.06 -36.39 -17.48
N VAL A 126 -38.02 -35.77 -18.65
CA VAL A 126 -39.17 -35.09 -19.28
C VAL A 126 -40.22 -36.10 -19.72
N THR A 127 -39.90 -37.39 -19.64
CA THR A 127 -40.69 -38.54 -20.12
C THR A 127 -41.17 -39.47 -19.01
N ALA A 128 -41.39 -38.98 -17.79
CA ALA A 128 -42.18 -39.80 -16.85
C ALA A 128 -43.61 -39.89 -17.37
N PRO A 129 -44.17 -41.12 -17.46
CA PRO A 129 -45.58 -41.28 -17.87
C PRO A 129 -46.44 -40.49 -16.86
N ALA A 130 -47.50 -39.89 -17.38
CA ALA A 130 -48.50 -39.19 -16.59
C ALA A 130 -48.88 -40.10 -15.40
N SER A 131 -48.57 -39.64 -14.16
CA SER A 131 -49.08 -40.33 -13.00
C SER A 131 -50.60 -40.34 -13.08
N SER A 132 -51.17 -41.42 -12.64
CA SER A 132 -52.62 -41.68 -12.68
C SER A 132 -53.47 -40.63 -11.93
N ASN A 133 -52.87 -39.58 -11.39
CA ASN A 133 -53.51 -38.53 -10.58
C ASN A 133 -53.52 -37.12 -11.23
N GLY A 134 -53.28 -37.01 -12.55
CA GLY A 134 -53.61 -35.75 -13.26
C GLY A 134 -52.81 -34.50 -12.88
N GLU A 135 -51.66 -34.61 -12.20
CA GLU A 135 -50.83 -33.44 -11.90
C GLU A 135 -50.09 -32.94 -13.13
N PRO A 136 -50.12 -31.62 -13.42
CA PRO A 136 -49.56 -31.08 -14.65
C PRO A 136 -48.00 -31.12 -14.63
N ARG A 137 -47.39 -31.41 -15.80
CA ARG A 137 -45.95 -31.48 -16.10
C ARG A 137 -45.14 -30.27 -15.60
N ILE A 138 -45.77 -29.15 -15.36
CA ILE A 138 -45.16 -27.88 -14.89
C ILE A 138 -44.63 -28.03 -13.45
N ASP A 139 -45.19 -28.94 -12.69
CA ASP A 139 -44.93 -29.09 -11.25
C ASP A 139 -43.58 -29.74 -10.93
N ALA A 140 -43.06 -30.69 -11.69
CA ALA A 140 -41.79 -31.38 -11.39
C ALA A 140 -40.56 -30.48 -11.58
N ARG A 141 -40.55 -29.67 -12.65
CA ARG A 141 -39.49 -28.70 -12.92
C ARG A 141 -39.48 -27.59 -11.87
N ALA A 142 -40.67 -27.10 -11.55
CA ALA A 142 -40.83 -26.06 -10.52
C ALA A 142 -40.42 -26.55 -9.11
N ARG A 143 -40.83 -27.79 -8.76
CA ARG A 143 -40.38 -28.42 -7.49
C ARG A 143 -38.87 -28.59 -7.43
N ARG A 144 -38.24 -29.07 -8.49
CA ARG A 144 -36.79 -29.25 -8.56
C ARG A 144 -36.05 -27.91 -8.47
N LYS A 145 -36.56 -26.88 -9.15
CA LYS A 145 -36.01 -25.51 -9.04
C LYS A 145 -36.09 -25.00 -7.61
N GLU A 146 -37.24 -25.17 -6.94
CA GLU A 146 -37.40 -24.72 -5.54
C GLU A 146 -36.53 -25.52 -4.57
N GLU A 147 -36.36 -26.83 -4.78
CA GLU A 147 -35.46 -27.67 -3.99
C GLU A 147 -34.00 -27.17 -4.09
N ILE A 148 -33.53 -26.90 -5.32
CA ILE A 148 -32.20 -26.37 -5.56
C ILE A 148 -32.06 -24.98 -4.92
N ALA A 149 -33.09 -24.13 -5.09
CA ALA A 149 -33.08 -22.78 -4.47
C ALA A 149 -33.06 -22.85 -2.94
N ALA A 150 -33.79 -23.80 -2.33
CA ALA A 150 -33.77 -24.03 -0.89
C ALA A 150 -32.36 -24.47 -0.41
N ASN A 151 -31.73 -25.41 -1.10
CA ASN A 151 -30.35 -25.82 -0.81
C ASN A 151 -29.35 -24.66 -0.95
N LEU A 152 -29.50 -23.81 -1.97
CA LEU A 152 -28.66 -22.63 -2.13
C LEU A 152 -28.88 -21.61 -0.99
N ARG A 153 -30.12 -21.44 -0.51
CA ARG A 153 -30.41 -20.57 0.67
C ARG A 153 -29.76 -21.12 1.94
N GLU A 154 -29.75 -22.42 2.18
CA GLU A 154 -29.05 -23.04 3.31
C GLU A 154 -27.53 -22.81 3.23
N VAL A 155 -26.94 -22.97 2.05
CA VAL A 155 -25.52 -22.65 1.81
C VAL A 155 -25.23 -21.19 2.09
N VAL A 156 -26.09 -20.27 1.61
CA VAL A 156 -25.97 -18.83 1.87
C VAL A 156 -26.08 -18.54 3.36
N ASP A 157 -26.99 -19.16 4.09
CA ASP A 157 -27.14 -18.98 5.54
C ASP A 157 -25.86 -19.36 6.28
N THR A 158 -25.29 -20.51 5.95
CA THR A 158 -23.99 -20.95 6.49
C THR A 158 -22.86 -19.97 6.16
N MET A 159 -22.84 -19.43 4.92
CA MET A 159 -21.85 -18.41 4.54
C MET A 159 -22.04 -17.12 5.33
N MET A 160 -23.28 -16.69 5.59
CA MET A 160 -23.59 -15.49 6.37
C MET A 160 -23.16 -15.62 7.83
N ASP A 161 -23.36 -16.79 8.46
CA ASP A 161 -22.91 -17.05 9.83
C ASP A 161 -21.40 -16.85 10.02
N ASN A 162 -20.64 -17.22 9.00
CA ASN A 162 -19.20 -17.05 8.99
C ASN A 162 -18.76 -15.64 8.61
N MET A 163 -19.55 -14.91 7.82
CA MET A 163 -19.16 -13.62 7.24
C MET A 163 -19.56 -12.43 8.10
N ILE A 164 -20.79 -12.42 8.60
CA ILE A 164 -21.41 -11.23 9.21
C ILE A 164 -20.78 -10.94 10.59
N CYS A 165 -20.46 -9.67 10.82
CA CYS A 165 -19.96 -9.23 12.12
C CYS A 165 -21.05 -9.30 13.20
N LYS A 166 -20.64 -9.54 14.46
CA LYS A 166 -21.52 -9.78 15.63
C LYS A 166 -21.39 -8.68 16.67
N MET A 167 -21.53 -7.42 16.27
CA MET A 167 -21.45 -6.26 17.19
C MET A 167 -22.72 -6.12 18.05
N GLU A 168 -22.99 -7.06 18.97
CA GLU A 168 -24.23 -7.09 19.73
C GLU A 168 -24.09 -6.61 21.18
N SER A 169 -22.91 -6.76 21.76
CA SER A 169 -22.70 -6.57 23.19
C SER A 169 -21.89 -5.31 23.49
N LYS A 170 -22.55 -4.30 24.11
CA LYS A 170 -21.86 -3.12 24.65
C LYS A 170 -20.77 -3.51 25.66
N SER A 171 -21.07 -4.47 26.53
CA SER A 171 -20.13 -4.93 27.56
C SER A 171 -18.89 -5.57 26.95
N PHE A 172 -19.07 -6.39 25.89
CA PHE A 172 -17.97 -6.98 25.15
C PHE A 172 -17.08 -5.90 24.50
N ILE A 173 -17.68 -4.94 23.80
CA ILE A 173 -16.96 -3.86 23.15
C ILE A 173 -16.20 -2.98 24.15
N ARG A 174 -16.80 -2.67 25.30
CA ARG A 174 -16.11 -1.93 26.37
C ARG A 174 -14.89 -2.70 26.89
N GLY A 175 -15.02 -4.01 27.13
CA GLY A 175 -13.91 -4.87 27.52
C GLY A 175 -12.82 -4.97 26.44
N ALA A 176 -13.21 -5.16 25.17
CA ALA A 176 -12.32 -5.20 24.03
C ALA A 176 -11.55 -3.87 23.84
N TYR A 177 -12.25 -2.73 23.97
CA TYR A 177 -11.65 -1.41 23.95
C TYR A 177 -10.60 -1.25 25.05
N TYR A 178 -10.94 -1.64 26.29
CA TYR A 178 -9.99 -1.54 27.40
C TYR A 178 -8.73 -2.38 27.14
N ILE A 179 -8.88 -3.65 26.79
CA ILE A 179 -7.76 -4.56 26.51
C ILE A 179 -6.89 -4.01 25.37
N THR A 180 -7.52 -3.60 24.27
CA THR A 180 -6.81 -3.06 23.10
C THR A 180 -6.04 -1.78 23.47
N THR A 181 -6.68 -0.88 24.21
CA THR A 181 -6.05 0.36 24.66
C THR A 181 -4.86 0.09 25.57
N GLN A 182 -4.96 -0.87 26.49
CA GLN A 182 -3.84 -1.28 27.36
C GLN A 182 -2.66 -1.85 26.56
N ILE A 183 -2.92 -2.67 25.55
CA ILE A 183 -1.88 -3.23 24.67
C ILE A 183 -1.22 -2.11 23.86
N LEU A 184 -2.01 -1.24 23.25
CA LEU A 184 -1.49 -0.13 22.42
C LEU A 184 -0.65 0.86 23.24
N THR A 185 -1.11 1.23 24.43
CA THR A 185 -0.39 2.16 25.31
C THR A 185 0.95 1.59 25.78
N ARG A 186 1.04 0.27 25.96
CA ARG A 186 2.30 -0.38 26.35
C ARG A 186 3.29 -0.47 25.20
N ALA A 187 2.82 -0.81 23.99
CA ALA A 187 3.67 -0.90 22.80
C ALA A 187 4.09 0.50 22.33
N TYR A 188 3.13 1.42 22.25
CA TYR A 188 3.31 2.81 21.79
C TYR A 188 3.14 3.76 22.96
N HIS A 189 4.17 3.81 23.79
CA HIS A 189 4.19 4.54 25.07
C HIS A 189 3.96 6.05 24.93
N GLN A 190 4.14 6.61 23.72
CA GLN A 190 3.88 8.01 23.41
C GLN A 190 2.49 8.25 22.82
N GLY A 191 1.61 7.22 22.83
CA GLY A 191 0.19 7.33 22.47
C GLY A 191 -0.13 7.40 20.99
N ILE A 192 -1.40 7.67 20.72
CA ILE A 192 -1.96 7.87 19.38
C ILE A 192 -2.25 9.35 19.21
N HIS A 193 -1.67 9.96 18.17
CA HIS A 193 -1.83 11.37 17.84
C HIS A 193 -2.82 11.55 16.69
N VAL A 194 -3.74 12.49 16.82
CA VAL A 194 -4.73 12.88 15.81
C VAL A 194 -4.83 14.41 15.75
N SER A 195 -5.17 14.97 14.59
CA SER A 195 -5.42 16.41 14.48
C SER A 195 -6.79 16.76 15.08
N SER A 196 -6.82 17.73 16.00
CA SER A 196 -8.08 18.23 16.58
C SER A 196 -9.02 18.81 15.52
N GLU A 197 -8.49 19.50 14.53
CA GLU A 197 -9.26 20.06 13.42
C GLU A 197 -9.91 18.97 12.56
N GLU A 198 -9.11 17.94 12.18
CA GLU A 198 -9.60 16.81 11.40
C GLU A 198 -10.68 16.01 12.17
N VAL A 199 -10.48 15.83 13.47
CA VAL A 199 -11.46 15.16 14.35
C VAL A 199 -12.77 15.95 14.44
N LEU A 200 -12.71 17.26 14.69
CA LEU A 200 -13.92 18.09 14.76
C LEU A 200 -14.68 18.11 13.43
N ARG A 201 -13.95 18.19 12.30
CA ARG A 201 -14.52 18.07 10.96
C ARG A 201 -15.17 16.69 10.75
N LEU A 202 -14.47 15.62 11.09
CA LEU A 202 -14.99 14.25 10.96
C LEU A 202 -16.26 14.05 11.79
N ARG A 203 -16.31 14.55 13.03
CA ARG A 203 -17.51 14.49 13.88
C ARG A 203 -18.70 15.22 13.25
N LYS A 204 -18.47 16.44 12.75
CA LYS A 204 -19.52 17.21 12.05
C LYS A 204 -20.06 16.45 10.83
N VAL A 205 -19.16 15.91 10.01
CA VAL A 205 -19.54 15.08 8.85
C VAL A 205 -20.28 13.82 9.29
N ALA A 206 -19.87 13.16 10.38
CA ALA A 206 -20.56 12.00 10.92
C ALA A 206 -21.98 12.32 11.41
N GLU A 207 -22.19 13.48 12.05
CA GLU A 207 -23.53 13.96 12.48
C GLU A 207 -24.45 14.20 11.28
N GLU A 208 -23.93 14.83 10.22
CA GLU A 208 -24.68 15.07 8.99
C GLU A 208 -25.01 13.77 8.24
N ALA A 209 -24.03 12.84 8.17
CA ALA A 209 -24.19 11.52 7.57
C ALA A 209 -25.21 10.67 8.34
N ALA A 210 -25.18 10.71 9.67
CA ALA A 210 -26.15 9.99 10.52
C ALA A 210 -27.58 10.43 10.26
N LYS A 211 -27.85 11.74 10.12
CA LYS A 211 -29.17 12.28 9.80
C LYS A 211 -29.69 11.79 8.45
N LYS A 212 -28.78 11.63 7.47
CA LYS A 212 -29.11 11.18 6.10
C LYS A 212 -29.04 9.66 5.95
N LYS A 213 -28.70 8.90 7.00
CA LYS A 213 -28.39 7.47 6.95
C LYS A 213 -27.32 7.11 5.91
N GLN A 214 -26.32 7.98 5.77
CA GLN A 214 -25.16 7.76 4.90
C GLN A 214 -24.04 7.12 5.68
N SER A 215 -23.33 6.16 5.06
CA SER A 215 -22.16 5.51 5.65
C SER A 215 -20.90 6.31 5.40
N ILE A 216 -19.99 6.33 6.37
CA ILE A 216 -18.61 6.73 6.17
C ILE A 216 -17.79 5.47 5.88
N VAL A 217 -17.15 5.44 4.72
CA VAL A 217 -16.24 4.38 4.27
C VAL A 217 -14.82 4.82 4.56
N PHE A 218 -14.24 4.31 5.64
CA PHE A 218 -12.84 4.55 5.98
C PHE A 218 -11.93 3.68 5.12
N LEU A 219 -10.99 4.31 4.44
CA LEU A 219 -10.01 3.64 3.57
C LEU A 219 -8.59 3.94 4.07
N PRO A 220 -8.11 3.20 5.08
CA PRO A 220 -6.77 3.41 5.63
C PRO A 220 -5.68 2.78 4.76
N CYS A 221 -4.44 3.30 4.89
CA CYS A 221 -3.24 2.57 4.50
C CYS A 221 -3.01 1.37 5.42
N HIS A 222 -2.26 0.38 4.94
CA HIS A 222 -2.04 -0.84 5.70
C HIS A 222 -0.55 -1.16 5.90
N LYS A 223 -0.03 -0.95 7.11
CA LYS A 223 1.37 -1.19 7.48
C LYS A 223 1.54 -2.22 8.61
N SER A 224 0.53 -2.32 9.49
CA SER A 224 0.59 -3.12 10.72
C SER A 224 -0.77 -3.75 11.05
N HIS A 225 -0.76 -4.80 11.86
CA HIS A 225 -1.99 -5.28 12.53
C HIS A 225 -2.57 -4.26 13.51
N VAL A 226 -1.81 -3.23 13.85
CA VAL A 226 -2.24 -2.14 14.73
C VAL A 226 -3.18 -1.17 14.02
N ASP A 227 -3.17 -1.10 12.68
CA ASP A 227 -3.93 -0.12 11.89
C ASP A 227 -5.43 -0.14 12.23
N TYR A 228 -6.09 -1.30 12.08
CA TYR A 228 -7.52 -1.44 12.38
C TYR A 228 -7.83 -1.24 13.87
N ALA A 229 -6.92 -1.67 14.75
CA ALA A 229 -7.10 -1.50 16.19
C ALA A 229 -7.03 -0.01 16.58
N SER A 230 -6.10 0.75 16.02
CA SER A 230 -5.96 2.19 16.30
C SER A 230 -7.15 2.99 15.80
N LEU A 231 -7.69 2.70 14.62
CA LEU A 231 -8.87 3.37 14.08
C LEU A 231 -10.12 3.08 14.92
N GLN A 232 -10.32 1.82 15.31
CA GLN A 232 -11.43 1.44 16.19
C GLN A 232 -11.35 2.15 17.56
N VAL A 233 -10.16 2.22 18.17
CA VAL A 233 -9.93 2.94 19.42
C VAL A 233 -10.24 4.43 19.26
N ILE A 234 -9.82 5.05 18.15
CA ILE A 234 -10.12 6.46 17.87
C ILE A 234 -11.62 6.67 17.71
N CYS A 235 -12.31 5.88 16.87
CA CYS A 235 -13.75 5.99 16.66
C CYS A 235 -14.51 5.83 17.97
N TYR A 236 -14.18 4.81 18.78
CA TYR A 236 -14.78 4.59 20.08
C TYR A 236 -14.59 5.81 21.01
N ARG A 237 -13.34 6.31 21.09
CA ARG A 237 -12.99 7.42 21.98
C ARG A 237 -13.63 8.75 21.57
N LEU A 238 -13.85 8.94 20.28
CA LEU A 238 -14.50 10.15 19.74
C LEU A 238 -16.04 10.06 19.74
N GLY A 239 -16.60 8.94 20.16
CA GLY A 239 -18.04 8.68 20.13
C GLY A 239 -18.59 8.56 18.71
N ILE A 240 -17.81 8.10 17.74
CA ILE A 240 -18.27 7.79 16.37
C ILE A 240 -18.61 6.31 16.31
N ALA A 241 -19.74 5.97 15.67
CA ALA A 241 -20.15 4.57 15.49
C ALA A 241 -19.03 3.76 14.83
N LEU A 242 -18.67 2.64 15.46
CA LEU A 242 -17.56 1.80 15.01
C LEU A 242 -17.82 1.26 13.61
N PRO A 243 -16.83 1.30 12.70
CA PRO A 243 -16.97 0.71 11.38
C PRO A 243 -16.93 -0.82 11.41
N VAL A 244 -17.67 -1.45 10.49
CA VAL A 244 -17.51 -2.86 10.15
C VAL A 244 -16.22 -3.01 9.34
N VAL A 245 -15.29 -3.86 9.81
CA VAL A 245 -13.94 -4.01 9.26
C VAL A 245 -13.85 -5.22 8.35
N VAL A 246 -13.46 -5.02 7.09
CA VAL A 246 -13.20 -6.12 6.15
C VAL A 246 -11.92 -6.86 6.53
N ALA A 247 -12.03 -8.13 6.87
CA ALA A 247 -10.91 -8.97 7.27
C ALA A 247 -10.83 -10.26 6.43
N GLY A 248 -9.63 -10.71 6.14
CA GLY A 248 -9.41 -11.97 5.42
C GLY A 248 -9.59 -13.19 6.33
N ASP A 249 -10.20 -14.23 5.80
CA ASP A 249 -10.53 -15.51 6.49
C ASP A 249 -9.32 -16.22 7.12
N ASN A 250 -8.10 -15.89 6.68
CA ASN A 250 -6.87 -16.43 7.29
C ASN A 250 -6.62 -15.98 8.74
N LEU A 251 -7.28 -14.92 9.19
CA LEU A 251 -7.25 -14.46 10.59
C LEU A 251 -8.37 -15.07 11.43
N ASN A 252 -9.30 -15.79 10.81
CA ASN A 252 -10.39 -16.52 11.49
C ASN A 252 -9.88 -17.83 12.08
N ILE A 253 -9.03 -17.71 13.08
CA ILE A 253 -8.49 -18.84 13.86
C ILE A 253 -9.24 -19.00 15.18
N PRO A 254 -9.24 -20.19 15.79
CA PRO A 254 -9.95 -20.44 17.07
C PRO A 254 -9.64 -19.38 18.12
N LEU A 255 -10.65 -18.93 18.84
CA LEU A 255 -10.67 -17.88 19.86
C LEU A 255 -10.53 -16.45 19.28
N LEU A 256 -9.51 -16.20 18.47
CA LEU A 256 -9.26 -14.87 17.92
C LEU A 256 -10.30 -14.49 16.87
N GLY A 257 -10.67 -15.42 15.99
CA GLY A 257 -11.67 -15.16 14.94
C GLY A 257 -13.00 -14.74 15.54
N SER A 258 -13.47 -15.46 16.55
CA SER A 258 -14.69 -15.10 17.28
C SER A 258 -14.56 -13.74 17.97
N PHE A 259 -13.44 -13.48 18.65
CA PHE A 259 -13.20 -12.17 19.29
C PHE A 259 -13.29 -11.02 18.28
N LEU A 260 -12.59 -11.13 17.14
CA LEU A 260 -12.60 -10.10 16.10
C LEU A 260 -13.98 -9.94 15.45
N GLN A 261 -14.73 -11.04 15.24
CA GLN A 261 -16.08 -10.99 14.69
C GLN A 261 -17.04 -10.22 15.60
N HIS A 262 -16.94 -10.42 16.93
CA HIS A 262 -17.71 -9.66 17.92
C HIS A 262 -17.22 -8.21 18.08
N ALA A 263 -15.96 -7.94 17.68
CA ALA A 263 -15.39 -6.59 17.65
C ALA A 263 -15.63 -5.83 16.32
N GLY A 264 -16.39 -6.41 15.39
CA GLY A 264 -16.80 -5.75 14.15
C GLY A 264 -16.15 -6.27 12.87
N ALA A 265 -15.36 -7.36 12.92
CA ALA A 265 -14.79 -7.95 11.71
C ALA A 265 -15.85 -8.68 10.87
N MET A 266 -15.88 -8.36 9.57
CA MET A 266 -16.57 -9.13 8.55
C MET A 266 -15.54 -10.00 7.81
N TRP A 267 -15.78 -11.31 7.75
CA TRP A 267 -14.85 -12.25 7.14
C TRP A 267 -15.09 -12.43 5.66
N ILE A 268 -14.03 -12.25 4.85
CA ILE A 268 -14.08 -12.51 3.42
C ILE A 268 -13.00 -13.50 2.99
N ARG A 269 -13.30 -14.30 1.96
CA ARG A 269 -12.31 -15.17 1.31
C ARG A 269 -11.22 -14.33 0.65
N ARG A 270 -9.96 -14.74 0.76
CA ARG A 270 -8.85 -14.05 0.07
C ARG A 270 -8.92 -14.17 -1.45
N LYS A 271 -9.47 -15.27 -1.94
CA LYS A 271 -9.73 -15.53 -3.36
C LYS A 271 -11.19 -15.87 -3.50
N PHE A 272 -11.95 -15.08 -4.22
CA PHE A 272 -13.37 -15.31 -4.42
C PHE A 272 -13.62 -16.38 -5.50
N GLY A 273 -12.61 -16.65 -6.36
CA GLY A 273 -12.76 -17.58 -7.48
C GLY A 273 -13.84 -17.13 -8.47
N ASN A 274 -14.42 -18.11 -9.15
CA ASN A 274 -15.58 -17.92 -10.05
C ASN A 274 -16.90 -18.35 -9.36
N ASP A 275 -17.06 -18.04 -8.06
CA ASP A 275 -18.25 -18.35 -7.28
C ASP A 275 -19.27 -17.19 -7.36
N PRO A 276 -20.25 -17.24 -8.28
CA PRO A 276 -21.18 -16.15 -8.51
C PRO A 276 -22.13 -15.93 -7.33
N LEU A 277 -22.44 -16.99 -6.55
CA LEU A 277 -23.27 -16.90 -5.37
C LEU A 277 -22.55 -16.12 -4.26
N TYR A 278 -21.26 -16.42 -4.04
CA TYR A 278 -20.44 -15.71 -3.06
C TYR A 278 -20.26 -14.23 -3.43
N HIS A 279 -20.06 -13.93 -4.73
CA HIS A 279 -19.99 -12.54 -5.21
C HIS A 279 -21.30 -11.78 -4.94
N ALA A 280 -22.46 -12.39 -5.19
CA ALA A 280 -23.76 -11.79 -4.92
C ALA A 280 -24.00 -11.58 -3.43
N LEU A 281 -23.59 -12.54 -2.58
CA LEU A 281 -23.67 -12.42 -1.13
C LEU A 281 -22.83 -11.26 -0.59
N VAL A 282 -21.56 -11.14 -1.01
CA VAL A 282 -20.69 -10.03 -0.58
C VAL A 282 -21.25 -8.68 -1.02
N GLN A 283 -21.77 -8.58 -2.27
CA GLN A 283 -22.40 -7.35 -2.75
C GLN A 283 -23.65 -7.01 -1.92
N ALA A 284 -24.53 -7.97 -1.68
CA ALA A 284 -25.75 -7.77 -0.90
C ALA A 284 -25.43 -7.31 0.54
N TYR A 285 -24.38 -7.85 1.16
CA TYR A 285 -23.99 -7.45 2.50
C TYR A 285 -23.43 -6.03 2.52
N ILE A 286 -22.57 -5.67 1.57
CA ILE A 286 -22.03 -4.30 1.46
C ILE A 286 -23.17 -3.31 1.17
N ASP A 287 -24.07 -3.62 0.22
CA ASP A 287 -25.25 -2.80 -0.08
C ASP A 287 -26.11 -2.58 1.18
N THR A 288 -26.34 -3.64 1.96
CA THR A 288 -27.13 -3.59 3.21
C THR A 288 -26.45 -2.72 4.27
N LEU A 289 -25.13 -2.85 4.45
CA LEU A 289 -24.38 -2.01 5.39
C LEU A 289 -24.47 -0.53 5.00
N LEU A 290 -24.18 -0.22 3.74
CA LEU A 290 -24.12 1.16 3.25
C LEU A 290 -25.51 1.82 3.20
N SER A 291 -26.56 1.09 2.79
CA SER A 291 -27.93 1.63 2.73
C SER A 291 -28.53 1.89 4.13
N ASN A 292 -28.08 1.12 5.13
CA ASN A 292 -28.48 1.35 6.52
C ASN A 292 -27.62 2.42 7.24
N GLY A 293 -26.62 3.01 6.58
CA GLY A 293 -25.77 4.05 7.15
C GLY A 293 -24.72 3.55 8.16
N HIS A 294 -24.40 2.25 8.17
CA HIS A 294 -23.34 1.71 9.02
C HIS A 294 -21.97 2.07 8.46
N ASN A 295 -21.06 2.50 9.31
CA ASN A 295 -19.71 2.83 8.90
C ASN A 295 -18.95 1.55 8.48
N PHE A 296 -18.05 1.71 7.53
CA PHE A 296 -17.35 0.60 6.88
C PHE A 296 -15.85 0.89 6.79
N GLU A 297 -14.99 -0.10 7.04
CA GLU A 297 -13.54 0.02 6.96
C GLU A 297 -12.98 -1.05 6.02
N CYS A 298 -12.19 -0.60 5.05
CA CYS A 298 -11.54 -1.48 4.09
C CYS A 298 -10.16 -0.97 3.72
N PHE A 299 -9.16 -1.84 3.79
CA PHE A 299 -7.80 -1.50 3.41
C PHE A 299 -7.64 -1.50 1.89
N VAL A 300 -7.42 -0.31 1.32
CA VAL A 300 -7.31 -0.12 -0.14
C VAL A 300 -6.18 -0.95 -0.77
N GLU A 301 -5.12 -1.22 -0.02
CA GLU A 301 -3.95 -2.00 -0.45
C GLU A 301 -4.21 -3.52 -0.43
N GLY A 302 -5.25 -3.98 0.27
CA GLY A 302 -5.62 -5.40 0.39
C GLY A 302 -4.58 -6.28 1.10
N GLY A 303 -3.54 -5.69 1.66
CA GLY A 303 -2.50 -6.36 2.42
C GLY A 303 -1.49 -5.37 2.98
N ARG A 304 -0.73 -5.77 4.00
CA ARG A 304 0.24 -4.88 4.66
C ARG A 304 1.44 -4.60 3.78
N SER A 305 1.86 -3.33 3.72
CA SER A 305 3.10 -2.91 3.09
C SER A 305 4.31 -3.38 3.92
N ARG A 306 5.13 -4.22 3.31
CA ARG A 306 6.39 -4.67 3.91
C ARG A 306 7.56 -3.72 3.67
N THR A 307 7.38 -2.80 2.74
CA THR A 307 8.43 -1.86 2.31
C THR A 307 8.31 -0.48 2.95
N GLY A 308 7.20 -0.17 3.63
CA GLY A 308 6.90 1.15 4.18
C GLY A 308 6.24 2.12 3.20
N LYS A 309 6.24 1.84 1.88
CA LYS A 309 5.52 2.59 0.85
C LYS A 309 4.07 2.13 0.75
N LEU A 310 3.19 2.94 0.17
CA LEU A 310 1.86 2.49 -0.25
C LEU A 310 1.97 1.44 -1.37
N LEU A 311 1.17 0.41 -1.28
CA LEU A 311 0.99 -0.58 -2.34
C LEU A 311 -0.04 -0.12 -3.36
N PRO A 312 0.01 -0.60 -4.61
CA PRO A 312 -1.05 -0.36 -5.59
C PRO A 312 -2.42 -0.82 -5.07
N PRO A 313 -3.52 -0.13 -5.46
CA PRO A 313 -4.84 -0.43 -4.94
C PRO A 313 -5.33 -1.82 -5.37
N LYS A 314 -6.01 -2.51 -4.47
CA LYS A 314 -6.76 -3.74 -4.76
C LYS A 314 -8.22 -3.41 -4.99
N TYR A 315 -8.72 -3.82 -6.15
CA TYR A 315 -10.02 -3.38 -6.63
C TYR A 315 -11.19 -4.25 -6.16
N GLY A 316 -10.94 -5.39 -5.49
CA GLY A 316 -11.99 -6.33 -5.11
C GLY A 316 -13.14 -5.67 -4.34
N ILE A 317 -12.89 -5.22 -3.13
CA ILE A 317 -13.92 -4.58 -2.28
C ILE A 317 -14.28 -3.18 -2.78
N LEU A 318 -13.31 -2.40 -3.29
CA LEU A 318 -13.60 -1.09 -3.87
C LEU A 318 -14.62 -1.15 -5.01
N ARG A 319 -14.59 -2.23 -5.80
CA ARG A 319 -15.56 -2.46 -6.86
C ARG A 319 -16.98 -2.59 -6.30
N TYR A 320 -17.18 -3.38 -5.23
CA TYR A 320 -18.50 -3.53 -4.62
C TYR A 320 -19.03 -2.20 -4.06
N VAL A 321 -18.18 -1.43 -3.37
CA VAL A 321 -18.56 -0.10 -2.87
C VAL A 321 -18.91 0.85 -4.02
N LEU A 322 -18.13 0.84 -5.11
CA LEU A 322 -18.40 1.65 -6.30
C LEU A 322 -19.70 1.22 -6.99
N ASP A 323 -19.93 -0.09 -7.13
CA ASP A 323 -21.13 -0.66 -7.77
C ASP A 323 -22.39 -0.41 -6.93
N SER A 324 -22.30 -0.40 -5.58
CA SER A 324 -23.42 -0.06 -4.68
C SER A 324 -24.02 1.30 -5.00
N VAL A 325 -23.18 2.34 -5.05
CA VAL A 325 -23.61 3.71 -5.33
C VAL A 325 -23.85 3.95 -6.81
N GLY A 326 -22.96 3.43 -7.68
CA GLY A 326 -23.03 3.64 -9.11
C GLY A 326 -24.27 3.03 -9.76
N SER A 327 -24.78 1.90 -9.23
CA SER A 327 -26.03 1.27 -9.68
C SER A 327 -27.30 1.90 -9.07
N GLY A 328 -27.16 2.81 -8.11
CA GLY A 328 -28.27 3.46 -7.41
C GLY A 328 -28.97 2.58 -6.34
N ARG A 329 -28.39 1.42 -5.96
CA ARG A 329 -28.88 0.60 -4.84
C ARG A 329 -28.62 1.29 -3.50
N VAL A 330 -27.53 2.03 -3.40
CA VAL A 330 -27.20 2.90 -2.28
C VAL A 330 -27.22 4.34 -2.79
N GLU A 331 -27.85 5.26 -2.07
CA GLU A 331 -27.98 6.64 -2.51
C GLU A 331 -26.65 7.35 -2.61
N ASP A 332 -25.82 7.29 -1.56
CA ASP A 332 -24.45 7.81 -1.51
C ASP A 332 -23.69 7.21 -0.34
N ALA A 333 -22.35 7.29 -0.39
CA ALA A 333 -21.44 6.95 0.69
C ALA A 333 -20.30 7.98 0.73
N LEU A 334 -19.84 8.32 1.94
CA LEU A 334 -18.75 9.26 2.14
C LEU A 334 -17.43 8.53 2.24
N ILE A 335 -16.50 8.80 1.35
CA ILE A 335 -15.16 8.20 1.34
C ILE A 335 -14.23 9.02 2.22
N CYS A 336 -13.63 8.37 3.21
CA CYS A 336 -12.67 8.97 4.13
C CYS A 336 -11.31 8.25 4.04
N PRO A 337 -10.35 8.74 3.27
CA PRO A 337 -8.99 8.22 3.28
C PRO A 337 -8.31 8.48 4.63
N VAL A 338 -7.58 7.46 5.15
CA VAL A 338 -6.93 7.56 6.45
C VAL A 338 -5.45 7.19 6.33
N SER A 339 -4.58 8.03 6.87
CA SER A 339 -3.15 7.79 6.94
C SER A 339 -2.74 7.41 8.35
N THR A 340 -2.17 6.21 8.53
CA THR A 340 -1.58 5.77 9.79
C THR A 340 -0.07 5.68 9.65
N GLN A 341 0.66 6.40 10.49
CA GLN A 341 2.11 6.45 10.50
C GLN A 341 2.65 6.05 11.88
N TYR A 342 3.85 5.48 11.89
CA TYR A 342 4.46 4.90 13.08
C TYR A 342 5.89 5.39 13.25
N ASP A 343 6.32 5.64 14.49
CA ASP A 343 7.75 5.75 14.76
C ASP A 343 8.45 4.41 14.52
N LYS A 344 7.83 3.30 14.94
CA LYS A 344 8.34 1.96 14.64
C LYS A 344 7.18 0.99 14.43
N VAL A 345 7.19 0.25 13.32
CA VAL A 345 6.26 -0.82 13.05
C VAL A 345 6.75 -2.11 13.72
N ILE A 346 5.87 -2.75 14.47
CA ILE A 346 6.23 -3.92 15.28
C ILE A 346 6.67 -5.12 14.44
N GLU A 347 6.14 -5.27 13.22
CA GLU A 347 6.41 -6.39 12.33
C GLU A 347 7.66 -6.20 11.45
N THR A 348 8.42 -5.11 11.58
CA THR A 348 9.51 -4.77 10.65
C THR A 348 10.56 -5.87 10.51
N GLU A 349 10.95 -6.55 11.59
CA GLU A 349 11.94 -7.65 11.52
C GLU A 349 11.43 -8.83 10.68
N SER A 350 10.15 -9.19 10.83
CA SER A 350 9.51 -10.23 10.01
C SER A 350 9.43 -9.83 8.53
N TYR A 351 9.07 -8.58 8.26
CA TYR A 351 8.99 -8.05 6.88
C TYR A 351 10.35 -8.13 6.17
N ILE A 352 11.42 -7.74 6.85
CA ILE A 352 12.78 -7.78 6.30
C ILE A 352 13.18 -9.21 5.94
N SER A 353 12.91 -10.16 6.83
CA SER A 353 13.20 -11.58 6.59
C SER A 353 12.50 -12.09 5.31
N GLU A 354 11.19 -11.78 5.15
CA GLU A 354 10.44 -12.15 3.94
C GLU A 354 10.97 -11.45 2.68
N LEU A 355 11.31 -10.16 2.76
CA LEU A 355 11.84 -9.39 1.63
C LEU A 355 13.22 -9.87 1.17
N LEU A 356 14.01 -10.45 2.08
CA LEU A 356 15.29 -11.10 1.78
C LEU A 356 15.15 -12.55 1.30
N GLY A 357 13.93 -13.04 1.08
CA GLY A 357 13.65 -14.33 0.46
C GLY A 357 13.45 -15.48 1.43
N GLN A 358 13.41 -15.24 2.74
CA GLN A 358 13.04 -16.28 3.70
C GLN A 358 11.56 -16.66 3.54
N PRO A 359 11.20 -17.93 3.79
CA PRO A 359 9.81 -18.35 3.73
C PRO A 359 8.97 -17.54 4.73
N LYS A 360 7.75 -17.21 4.31
CA LYS A 360 6.79 -16.54 5.19
C LYS A 360 6.56 -17.39 6.44
N GLN A 361 6.99 -16.91 7.59
CA GLN A 361 6.58 -17.51 8.86
C GLN A 361 5.07 -17.34 9.01
N LYS A 362 4.37 -18.39 9.45
CA LYS A 362 2.96 -18.27 9.81
C LYS A 362 2.88 -17.26 10.95
N GLU A 363 2.29 -16.11 10.65
CA GLU A 363 2.06 -15.08 11.65
C GLU A 363 1.07 -15.63 12.68
N ASN A 364 1.59 -16.02 13.82
CA ASN A 364 0.76 -16.31 14.98
C ASN A 364 0.52 -14.99 15.71
N LEU A 365 -0.67 -14.42 15.52
CA LEU A 365 -1.12 -13.30 16.37
C LEU A 365 -1.07 -13.68 17.85
N ARG A 366 -1.12 -14.98 18.15
CA ARG A 366 -0.91 -15.54 19.48
C ARG A 366 0.50 -15.29 19.99
N ASP A 367 1.53 -15.42 19.12
CA ASP A 367 2.92 -15.12 19.46
C ASP A 367 3.10 -13.61 19.66
N PHE A 368 2.35 -12.80 18.91
CA PHE A 368 2.28 -11.36 19.08
C PHE A 368 1.66 -10.96 20.44
N ILE A 369 0.57 -11.61 20.86
CA ILE A 369 -0.11 -11.29 22.13
C ILE A 369 0.60 -11.97 23.32
N SER A 370 1.16 -13.16 23.14
CA SER A 370 1.81 -13.95 24.19
C SER A 370 3.24 -13.52 24.50
N ALA A 371 3.86 -12.73 23.60
CA ALA A 371 5.21 -12.27 23.83
C ALA A 371 5.24 -11.29 24.99
N SER A 372 5.71 -11.75 26.15
CA SER A 372 6.12 -10.86 27.25
C SER A 372 7.09 -9.76 26.79
N SER A 373 7.73 -9.96 25.61
CA SER A 373 8.55 -8.98 24.91
C SER A 373 7.76 -7.77 24.38
N VAL A 374 6.45 -7.90 24.04
CA VAL A 374 5.62 -6.75 23.60
C VAL A 374 5.49 -5.73 24.72
N LEU A 375 5.50 -6.17 25.99
CA LEU A 375 5.39 -5.31 27.14
C LEU A 375 6.66 -4.48 27.45
N SER A 376 7.79 -4.83 26.84
CA SER A 376 9.07 -4.12 26.95
C SER A 376 9.41 -3.30 25.69
N LEU A 377 8.58 -3.30 24.66
CA LEU A 377 8.83 -2.57 23.42
C LEU A 377 8.57 -1.07 23.61
N LYS A 378 9.55 -0.25 23.25
CA LYS A 378 9.40 1.20 23.13
C LYS A 378 9.28 1.55 21.64
N LEU A 379 8.06 1.55 21.10
CA LEU A 379 7.81 1.76 19.67
C LEU A 379 7.51 3.23 19.30
N GLY A 380 7.62 4.15 20.26
CA GLY A 380 7.33 5.57 20.04
C GLY A 380 5.83 5.84 20.02
N ARG A 381 5.34 6.54 18.97
CA ARG A 381 3.95 6.93 18.83
C ARG A 381 3.35 6.45 17.51
N ILE A 382 2.02 6.50 17.45
CA ILE A 382 1.21 6.34 16.24
C ILE A 382 0.66 7.72 15.87
N ASP A 383 0.64 8.06 14.60
CA ASP A 383 0.02 9.30 14.10
C ASP A 383 -1.06 8.93 13.07
N VAL A 384 -2.32 9.30 13.35
CA VAL A 384 -3.47 8.98 12.48
C VAL A 384 -4.08 10.27 11.99
N ARG A 385 -4.24 10.37 10.66
CA ARG A 385 -4.78 11.55 9.98
C ARG A 385 -5.93 11.17 9.07
N PHE A 386 -6.95 12.02 9.10
CA PHE A 386 -8.16 11.87 8.30
C PHE A 386 -8.16 12.91 7.18
N HIS A 387 -8.13 12.45 5.95
CA HIS A 387 -8.42 13.33 4.83
C HIS A 387 -9.89 13.77 4.89
N GLU A 388 -10.22 14.92 4.31
CA GLU A 388 -11.59 15.39 4.24
C GLU A 388 -12.50 14.37 3.53
N PRO A 389 -13.58 13.90 4.19
CA PRO A 389 -14.53 12.97 3.56
C PRO A 389 -15.25 13.59 2.37
N TRP A 390 -15.47 12.79 1.32
CA TRP A 390 -16.13 13.24 0.10
C TRP A 390 -17.14 12.24 -0.44
N SER A 391 -18.16 12.73 -1.17
CA SER A 391 -19.25 11.94 -1.74
C SER A 391 -18.77 11.05 -2.90
N LEU A 392 -19.02 9.74 -2.79
CA LEU A 392 -18.75 8.79 -3.85
C LEU A 392 -19.65 9.00 -5.07
N LYS A 393 -20.93 9.34 -4.84
CA LYS A 393 -21.89 9.69 -5.89
C LYS A 393 -21.39 10.87 -6.73
N GLN A 394 -20.94 11.94 -6.07
CA GLN A 394 -20.41 13.11 -6.75
C GLN A 394 -19.16 12.75 -7.58
N PHE A 395 -18.27 11.90 -7.04
CA PHE A 395 -17.11 11.42 -7.79
C PHE A 395 -17.51 10.63 -9.04
N ILE A 396 -18.46 9.67 -8.91
CA ILE A 396 -18.95 8.89 -10.04
C ILE A 396 -19.54 9.83 -11.10
N THR A 397 -20.41 10.76 -10.70
CA THR A 397 -21.03 11.75 -11.59
C THR A 397 -19.97 12.56 -12.34
N GLN A 398 -18.93 13.03 -11.66
CA GLN A 398 -17.85 13.77 -12.30
C GLN A 398 -17.08 12.93 -13.32
N GLN A 399 -16.83 11.65 -13.03
CA GLN A 399 -16.13 10.75 -13.96
C GLN A 399 -17.01 10.42 -15.18
N THR A 400 -18.29 10.13 -14.97
CA THR A 400 -19.23 9.83 -16.06
C THR A 400 -19.45 11.03 -16.98
N THR A 401 -19.60 12.24 -16.40
CA THR A 401 -19.69 13.49 -17.18
C THR A 401 -18.44 13.72 -18.03
N LYS A 402 -17.24 13.42 -17.53
CA LYS A 402 -15.99 13.51 -18.32
C LYS A 402 -15.95 12.54 -19.50
N ILE A 403 -16.59 11.37 -19.36
CA ILE A 403 -16.63 10.35 -20.41
C ILE A 403 -17.66 10.72 -21.49
N HIS A 404 -18.86 11.10 -21.09
CA HIS A 404 -19.98 11.33 -22.00
C HIS A 404 -20.14 12.80 -22.44
N HIS A 405 -19.35 13.75 -21.88
CA HIS A 405 -19.44 15.20 -22.12
C HIS A 405 -20.83 15.81 -21.83
N MET A 406 -21.71 15.06 -21.15
CA MET A 406 -23.05 15.49 -20.73
C MET A 406 -23.34 15.07 -19.28
N PRO A 407 -24.03 15.89 -18.48
CA PRO A 407 -24.46 15.53 -17.15
C PRO A 407 -25.52 14.43 -17.20
N THR A 408 -25.30 13.33 -16.53
CA THR A 408 -26.22 12.21 -16.42
C THR A 408 -27.13 12.44 -15.22
N ASN A 409 -28.44 12.61 -15.46
CA ASN A 409 -29.47 12.77 -14.41
C ASN A 409 -30.09 11.41 -13.98
N GLU A 410 -29.48 10.30 -14.37
CA GLU A 410 -30.03 8.98 -14.11
C GLU A 410 -29.72 8.47 -12.70
N ARG A 411 -30.67 7.73 -12.12
CA ARG A 411 -30.51 7.09 -10.81
C ARG A 411 -29.39 6.03 -10.84
N ASN A 412 -29.23 5.35 -11.97
CA ASN A 412 -28.14 4.38 -12.23
C ASN A 412 -27.06 5.05 -13.09
N LEU A 413 -26.07 5.65 -12.42
CA LEU A 413 -24.95 6.36 -13.06
C LEU A 413 -24.06 5.47 -13.93
N MET A 414 -24.13 4.16 -13.74
CA MET A 414 -23.28 3.18 -14.42
C MET A 414 -23.98 2.39 -15.54
N ALA A 415 -25.29 2.65 -15.79
CA ALA A 415 -26.09 1.86 -16.74
C ALA A 415 -25.54 1.93 -18.18
N THR A 416 -25.07 3.10 -18.58
CA THR A 416 -24.61 3.39 -19.95
C THR A 416 -23.10 3.22 -20.14
N ILE A 417 -22.36 2.84 -19.09
CA ILE A 417 -20.90 2.77 -19.09
C ILE A 417 -20.41 1.38 -19.44
N SER A 418 -19.47 1.29 -20.39
CA SER A 418 -18.82 0.04 -20.77
C SER A 418 -17.98 -0.57 -19.64
N GLN A 419 -17.67 -1.85 -19.73
CA GLN A 419 -16.83 -2.55 -18.76
C GLN A 419 -15.40 -1.95 -18.66
N GLU A 420 -14.88 -1.43 -19.77
CA GLU A 420 -13.56 -0.78 -19.80
C GLU A 420 -13.57 0.56 -19.06
N GLU A 421 -14.60 1.36 -19.32
CA GLU A 421 -14.80 2.65 -18.63
C GLU A 421 -15.04 2.46 -17.12
N ARG A 422 -15.84 1.45 -16.73
CA ARG A 422 -15.99 1.08 -15.31
C ARG A 422 -14.64 0.72 -14.67
N SER A 423 -13.82 -0.05 -15.38
CA SER A 423 -12.48 -0.40 -14.91
C SER A 423 -11.57 0.82 -14.81
N ARG A 424 -11.73 1.82 -15.69
CA ARG A 424 -11.01 3.10 -15.64
C ARG A 424 -11.45 3.94 -14.45
N ILE A 425 -12.76 4.07 -14.21
CA ILE A 425 -13.31 4.79 -13.04
C ILE A 425 -12.82 4.15 -11.74
N LEU A 426 -12.88 2.82 -11.65
CA LEU A 426 -12.42 2.06 -10.48
C LEU A 426 -10.92 2.27 -10.21
N ARG A 427 -10.09 2.29 -11.25
CA ARG A 427 -8.66 2.62 -11.12
C ARG A 427 -8.45 4.03 -10.63
N THR A 428 -9.16 5.00 -11.22
CA THR A 428 -9.10 6.41 -10.80
C THR A 428 -9.53 6.57 -9.35
N PHE A 429 -10.58 5.86 -8.91
CA PHE A 429 -11.03 5.81 -7.52
C PHE A 429 -9.92 5.34 -6.58
N GLY A 430 -9.34 4.17 -6.85
CA GLY A 430 -8.28 3.60 -6.01
C GLY A 430 -7.03 4.49 -5.90
N TYR A 431 -6.55 5.03 -7.03
CA TYR A 431 -5.37 5.92 -7.02
C TYR A 431 -5.66 7.28 -6.39
N ARG A 432 -6.87 7.83 -6.53
CA ARG A 432 -7.28 9.05 -5.82
C ARG A 432 -7.21 8.86 -4.30
N VAL A 433 -7.74 7.74 -3.80
CA VAL A 433 -7.67 7.41 -2.37
C VAL A 433 -6.21 7.31 -1.90
N LEU A 434 -5.34 6.62 -2.64
CA LEU A 434 -3.92 6.50 -2.29
C LEU A 434 -3.19 7.85 -2.30
N SER A 435 -3.47 8.72 -3.29
CA SER A 435 -2.92 10.08 -3.32
C SER A 435 -3.34 10.86 -2.07
N GLN A 436 -4.61 10.81 -1.70
CA GLN A 436 -5.14 11.51 -0.53
C GLN A 436 -4.62 10.95 0.80
N ILE A 437 -4.32 9.65 0.86
CA ILE A 437 -3.60 9.04 2.01
C ILE A 437 -2.18 9.63 2.11
N ASN A 438 -1.47 9.79 0.99
CA ASN A 438 -0.16 10.44 0.97
C ASN A 438 -0.25 11.90 1.42
N ASP A 439 -1.23 12.66 0.90
CA ASP A 439 -1.44 14.07 1.24
C ASP A 439 -1.75 14.27 2.74
N ALA A 440 -2.48 13.33 3.33
CA ALA A 440 -2.77 13.33 4.76
C ALA A 440 -1.62 12.82 5.63
N SER A 441 -0.58 12.21 5.03
CA SER A 441 0.48 11.54 5.80
C SER A 441 1.35 12.51 6.60
N VAL A 442 1.84 12.01 7.74
CA VAL A 442 2.77 12.73 8.62
C VAL A 442 4.10 12.01 8.58
N ILE A 443 5.17 12.76 8.38
CA ILE A 443 6.54 12.21 8.39
C ILE A 443 7.03 12.11 9.82
N MET A 444 7.32 10.88 10.24
CA MET A 444 7.75 10.56 11.59
C MET A 444 9.26 10.85 11.77
N PRO A 445 9.72 11.17 12.99
CA PRO A 445 11.13 11.43 13.27
C PRO A 445 12.06 10.30 12.89
N THR A 446 11.67 9.06 13.14
CA THR A 446 12.43 7.86 12.74
C THR A 446 12.61 7.77 11.23
N ALA A 447 11.60 8.18 10.46
CA ALA A 447 11.66 8.25 9.01
C ALA A 447 12.61 9.36 8.53
N LEU A 448 12.60 10.54 9.16
CA LEU A 448 13.52 11.63 8.84
C LEU A 448 14.98 11.23 9.13
N VAL A 449 15.24 10.77 10.34
CA VAL A 449 16.58 10.34 10.78
C VAL A 449 17.08 9.17 9.95
N GLY A 450 16.24 8.14 9.73
CA GLY A 450 16.60 6.99 8.93
C GLY A 450 16.92 7.34 7.47
N THR A 451 16.17 8.29 6.88
CA THR A 451 16.42 8.78 5.53
C THR A 451 17.78 9.47 5.44
N VAL A 452 18.06 10.40 6.35
CA VAL A 452 19.34 11.14 6.39
C VAL A 452 20.51 10.17 6.59
N LEU A 453 20.45 9.28 7.58
CA LEU A 453 21.53 8.32 7.86
C LEU A 453 21.84 7.41 6.66
N LEU A 454 20.84 7.01 5.90
CA LEU A 454 21.05 6.17 4.71
C LEU A 454 21.77 6.90 3.57
N THR A 455 21.64 8.24 3.47
CA THR A 455 22.34 9.03 2.45
C THR A 455 23.86 9.10 2.75
N LEU A 456 24.24 8.98 4.02
CA LEU A 456 25.61 9.05 4.50
C LEU A 456 26.26 7.65 4.43
N ARG A 457 26.85 7.34 3.28
CA ARG A 457 27.37 6.00 2.98
C ARG A 457 28.60 5.62 3.82
N GLY A 458 28.41 4.62 4.69
CA GLY A 458 29.53 3.91 5.36
C GLY A 458 30.43 4.79 6.25
N ARG A 459 30.04 6.05 6.45
CA ARG A 459 30.70 6.99 7.34
C ARG A 459 29.78 7.26 8.52
N GLY A 460 30.33 7.34 9.71
CA GLY A 460 29.65 7.88 10.85
C GLY A 460 29.32 9.37 10.63
N VAL A 461 28.29 9.86 11.30
CA VAL A 461 27.89 11.27 11.30
C VAL A 461 27.79 11.77 12.72
N GLY A 462 28.37 12.93 12.99
CA GLY A 462 28.25 13.63 14.27
C GLY A 462 26.81 14.07 14.52
N LYS A 463 26.42 14.20 15.78
CA LYS A 463 25.05 14.57 16.18
C LYS A 463 24.63 15.93 15.65
N ALA A 464 25.54 16.92 15.65
CA ALA A 464 25.25 18.26 15.15
C ALA A 464 24.93 18.24 13.64
N GLU A 465 25.74 17.54 12.85
CA GLU A 465 25.55 17.43 11.42
C GLU A 465 24.27 16.61 11.08
N LEU A 466 24.00 15.54 11.84
CA LEU A 466 22.75 14.78 11.70
C LEU A 466 21.54 15.68 11.95
N SER A 467 21.58 16.49 13.02
CA SER A 467 20.50 17.41 13.36
C SER A 467 20.32 18.48 12.29
N ARG A 468 21.40 19.06 11.76
CA ARG A 468 21.36 20.02 10.67
C ARG A 468 20.69 19.46 9.41
N ARG A 469 21.04 18.23 9.04
CA ARG A 469 20.46 17.54 7.90
C ARG A 469 18.98 17.18 8.09
N VAL A 470 18.61 16.74 9.28
CA VAL A 470 17.22 16.46 9.62
C VAL A 470 16.40 17.76 9.58
N ASP A 471 16.93 18.86 10.08
CA ASP A 471 16.26 20.16 10.05
C ASP A 471 16.05 20.64 8.60
N TRP A 472 17.07 20.54 7.74
CA TRP A 472 16.94 20.80 6.31
C TRP A 472 15.83 19.93 5.68
N LEU A 473 15.77 18.64 5.98
CA LEU A 473 14.74 17.75 5.43
C LEU A 473 13.35 18.13 5.94
N CYS A 474 13.21 18.53 7.22
CA CYS A 474 11.95 19.04 7.76
C CYS A 474 11.45 20.27 7.00
N HIS A 475 12.36 21.22 6.67
CA HIS A 475 12.01 22.38 5.86
C HIS A 475 11.56 22.00 4.45
N ARG A 476 12.25 21.07 3.78
CA ARG A 476 11.84 20.57 2.45
C ARG A 476 10.47 19.89 2.50
N VAL A 477 10.19 19.08 3.52
CA VAL A 477 8.86 18.46 3.72
C VAL A 477 7.77 19.54 3.82
N LYS A 478 7.98 20.57 4.65
CA LYS A 478 7.01 21.66 4.84
C LYS A 478 6.81 22.50 3.57
N GLU A 479 7.87 22.82 2.83
CA GLU A 479 7.78 23.55 1.57
C GLU A 479 6.97 22.81 0.50
N LYS A 480 6.95 21.49 0.56
CA LYS A 480 6.13 20.63 -0.30
C LYS A 480 4.68 20.53 0.18
N GLY A 481 4.30 21.21 1.24
CA GLY A 481 2.99 21.07 1.88
C GLY A 481 2.84 19.79 2.71
N GLY A 482 3.93 19.03 2.88
CA GLY A 482 3.93 17.83 3.71
C GLY A 482 3.90 18.17 5.20
N ARG A 483 3.50 17.20 6.00
CA ARG A 483 3.39 17.34 7.45
C ARG A 483 4.52 16.60 8.15
N VAL A 484 5.12 17.22 9.14
CA VAL A 484 6.08 16.58 10.03
C VAL A 484 5.41 16.37 11.37
N ALA A 485 5.68 15.24 12.02
CA ALA A 485 5.19 14.98 13.36
C ALA A 485 5.52 16.12 14.32
N HIS A 486 4.52 16.59 15.06
CA HIS A 486 4.65 17.74 15.91
C HIS A 486 5.32 17.39 17.25
N PHE A 487 6.32 18.15 17.66
CA PHE A 487 7.05 18.01 18.93
C PHE A 487 7.14 19.36 19.65
N TYR A 488 6.06 19.95 20.05
CA TYR A 488 5.96 21.11 20.97
C TYR A 488 7.06 22.17 20.83
N ARG A 489 7.55 22.49 19.61
CA ARG A 489 8.72 23.36 19.38
C ARG A 489 10.02 22.84 20.01
N ALA A 490 10.11 21.53 20.32
CA ALA A 490 11.36 20.95 20.75
C ALA A 490 12.47 21.22 19.71
N PRO A 491 13.69 21.52 20.12
CA PRO A 491 14.81 21.63 19.21
C PRO A 491 15.00 20.36 18.38
N THR A 492 15.40 20.49 17.11
CA THR A 492 15.63 19.35 16.22
C THR A 492 16.56 18.30 16.82
N ALA A 493 17.54 18.72 17.63
CA ALA A 493 18.44 17.80 18.33
C ALA A 493 17.70 16.81 19.26
N HIS A 494 16.68 17.26 19.99
CA HIS A 494 15.85 16.41 20.86
C HIS A 494 14.98 15.44 20.04
N VAL A 495 14.43 15.92 18.92
CA VAL A 495 13.67 15.07 17.99
C VAL A 495 14.54 13.96 17.43
N VAL A 496 15.80 14.27 17.10
CA VAL A 496 16.80 13.31 16.61
C VAL A 496 17.15 12.28 17.70
N GLU A 497 17.38 12.71 18.94
CA GLU A 497 17.67 11.79 20.06
C GLU A 497 16.55 10.78 20.28
N ARG A 498 15.30 11.24 20.33
CA ARG A 498 14.14 10.37 20.48
C ARG A 498 14.00 9.38 19.33
N ALA A 499 14.23 9.84 18.10
CA ALA A 499 14.22 8.97 16.94
C ALA A 499 15.30 7.88 17.01
N LEU A 500 16.50 8.24 17.44
CA LEU A 500 17.62 7.30 17.62
C LEU A 500 17.32 6.28 18.75
N GLU A 501 16.69 6.70 19.84
CA GLU A 501 16.24 5.80 20.90
C GLU A 501 15.23 4.76 20.40
N VAL A 502 14.21 5.20 19.64
CA VAL A 502 13.18 4.31 19.07
C VAL A 502 13.75 3.36 18.01
N LEU A 503 14.65 3.86 17.14
CA LEU A 503 15.33 3.01 16.15
C LEU A 503 16.18 1.95 16.84
N GLY A 504 16.91 2.34 17.90
CA GLY A 504 17.69 1.46 18.74
C GLY A 504 19.00 0.96 18.13
N PRO A 505 19.87 0.33 18.94
CA PRO A 505 21.22 -0.04 18.54
C PRO A 505 21.30 -1.13 17.46
N LYS A 506 20.25 -1.89 17.23
CA LYS A 506 20.17 -2.87 16.13
C LYS A 506 20.13 -2.19 14.75
N LEU A 507 19.61 -0.97 14.65
CA LEU A 507 19.49 -0.23 13.38
C LEU A 507 20.56 0.85 13.26
N VAL A 508 20.84 1.57 14.35
CA VAL A 508 21.78 2.69 14.39
C VAL A 508 22.74 2.50 15.54
N GLY A 509 24.00 2.29 15.22
CA GLY A 509 25.07 2.15 16.19
C GLY A 509 25.64 3.52 16.59
N LYS A 510 26.21 3.60 17.79
CA LYS A 510 26.92 4.76 18.31
C LYS A 510 28.40 4.41 18.46
N THR A 511 29.29 5.25 17.94
CA THR A 511 30.74 5.09 18.06
C THR A 511 31.22 5.83 19.33
N ALA A 512 31.82 5.09 20.23
CA ALA A 512 32.40 5.65 21.46
C ALA A 512 33.81 6.22 21.21
N GLY A 513 34.27 7.14 22.11
CA GLY A 513 35.65 7.65 22.13
C GLY A 513 35.97 8.76 21.13
N LEU A 514 34.95 9.30 20.42
CA LEU A 514 35.07 10.47 19.57
C LEU A 514 34.73 11.75 20.36
N ALA A 515 35.21 12.88 19.89
CA ALA A 515 34.96 14.20 20.50
C ALA A 515 33.45 14.57 20.49
N GLU A 516 32.72 14.08 19.49
CA GLU A 516 31.29 14.24 19.35
C GLU A 516 30.63 12.85 19.21
N GLU A 517 29.41 12.70 19.73
CA GLU A 517 28.60 11.51 19.52
C GLU A 517 28.39 11.27 18.02
N THR A 518 28.89 10.15 17.55
CA THR A 518 28.86 9.80 16.14
C THR A 518 28.02 8.55 15.93
N TYR A 519 27.08 8.64 15.00
CA TYR A 519 26.13 7.58 14.69
C TYR A 519 26.42 6.96 13.32
N HIS A 520 26.21 5.66 13.19
CA HIS A 520 26.38 4.92 11.94
C HIS A 520 25.25 3.90 11.73
N VAL A 521 24.97 3.57 10.48
CA VAL A 521 23.94 2.60 10.14
C VAL A 521 24.47 1.18 10.36
N VAL A 522 23.73 0.37 11.14
CA VAL A 522 24.00 -1.06 11.37
C VAL A 522 23.28 -1.92 10.35
N ASP A 523 21.96 -1.76 10.22
CA ASP A 523 21.16 -2.49 9.24
C ASP A 523 20.55 -1.51 8.22
N ARG A 524 21.20 -1.42 7.05
CA ARG A 524 20.76 -0.54 5.95
C ARG A 524 19.44 -1.02 5.33
N PHE A 525 19.26 -2.34 5.21
CA PHE A 525 18.08 -2.90 4.57
C PHE A 525 16.83 -2.61 5.40
N GLN A 526 16.88 -2.87 6.71
CA GLN A 526 15.78 -2.59 7.61
C GLN A 526 15.52 -1.08 7.75
N LEU A 527 16.58 -0.25 7.78
CA LEU A 527 16.42 1.20 7.85
C LEU A 527 15.76 1.79 6.59
N SER A 528 15.88 1.10 5.44
CA SER A 528 15.22 1.52 4.19
C SER A 528 13.69 1.54 4.28
N PHE A 529 13.08 0.78 5.19
CA PHE A 529 11.64 0.84 5.48
C PHE A 529 11.23 2.26 5.92
N TYR A 530 12.01 2.87 6.79
CA TYR A 530 11.74 4.23 7.29
C TYR A 530 11.98 5.29 6.23
N ARG A 531 13.04 5.19 5.41
CA ARG A 531 13.22 6.05 4.23
C ARG A 531 12.00 6.01 3.30
N ASN A 532 11.46 4.83 3.08
CA ASN A 532 10.33 4.66 2.17
C ASN A 532 9.04 5.32 2.69
N MET A 533 8.95 5.61 3.98
CA MET A 533 7.84 6.39 4.56
C MET A 533 7.90 7.88 4.20
N THR A 534 9.05 8.40 3.73
CA THR A 534 9.22 9.81 3.30
C THR A 534 9.24 9.97 1.78
N ILE A 535 9.55 8.91 1.04
CA ILE A 535 9.92 8.96 -0.38
C ILE A 535 8.81 9.56 -1.27
N HIS A 536 7.53 9.33 -0.93
CA HIS A 536 6.38 9.78 -1.72
C HIS A 536 6.34 11.29 -1.95
N LEU A 537 6.91 12.10 -1.04
CA LEU A 537 6.97 13.55 -1.17
C LEU A 537 7.99 14.03 -2.22
N PHE A 538 9.01 13.23 -2.50
CA PHE A 538 10.19 13.64 -3.27
C PHE A 538 10.40 12.85 -4.57
N ILE A 539 9.43 12.02 -4.98
CA ILE A 539 9.54 11.22 -6.20
C ILE A 539 9.76 12.07 -7.45
N PRO A 540 9.03 13.19 -7.68
CA PRO A 540 9.28 14.03 -8.85
C PRO A 540 10.70 14.60 -8.88
N GLU A 541 11.20 15.13 -7.75
CA GLU A 541 12.56 15.67 -7.63
C GLU A 541 13.61 14.57 -7.83
N ALA A 542 13.36 13.40 -7.29
CA ALA A 542 14.26 12.26 -7.45
C ALA A 542 14.33 11.80 -8.92
N LEU A 543 13.21 11.77 -9.63
CA LEU A 543 13.17 11.43 -11.07
C LEU A 543 13.98 12.43 -11.91
N VAL A 544 13.76 13.74 -11.69
CA VAL A 544 14.50 14.80 -12.40
C VAL A 544 16.00 14.71 -12.09
N SER A 545 16.35 14.52 -10.82
CA SER A 545 17.75 14.43 -10.41
C SER A 545 18.47 13.20 -11.02
N VAL A 546 17.86 12.02 -11.02
CA VAL A 546 18.50 10.84 -11.64
C VAL A 546 18.49 10.88 -13.17
N ALA A 547 17.55 11.58 -13.79
CA ALA A 547 17.58 11.81 -15.23
C ALA A 547 18.77 12.69 -15.61
N LEU A 548 18.98 13.81 -14.90
CA LEU A 548 20.15 14.69 -15.07
C LEU A 548 21.47 13.98 -14.70
N TYR A 549 21.45 13.04 -13.74
CA TYR A 549 22.64 12.31 -13.29
C TYR A 549 23.37 11.58 -14.44
N SER A 550 22.65 11.21 -15.48
CA SER A 550 23.23 10.63 -16.71
C SER A 550 24.30 11.53 -17.37
N ARG A 551 24.20 12.86 -17.16
CA ARG A 551 25.16 13.84 -17.60
C ARG A 551 26.17 14.18 -16.50
N VAL A 552 25.70 14.43 -15.29
CA VAL A 552 26.51 14.81 -14.13
C VAL A 552 27.60 13.77 -13.81
N LYS A 553 27.30 12.47 -13.92
CA LYS A 553 28.27 11.39 -13.66
C LYS A 553 29.47 11.38 -14.59
N LYS A 554 29.36 11.94 -15.82
CA LYS A 554 30.46 12.02 -16.77
C LYS A 554 31.56 12.95 -16.33
N GLY A 555 31.24 13.90 -15.42
CA GLY A 555 32.18 14.89 -14.96
C GLY A 555 32.64 15.85 -16.05
N GLY A 556 33.79 16.50 -15.86
CA GLY A 556 34.37 17.48 -16.79
C GLY A 556 33.79 18.88 -16.61
N GLU A 557 33.86 19.70 -17.68
CA GLU A 557 33.35 21.06 -17.67
C GLU A 557 31.82 21.12 -17.44
N PRO A 558 31.34 22.19 -16.79
CA PRO A 558 29.90 22.36 -16.53
C PRO A 558 29.01 22.23 -17.76
N SER A 559 29.47 22.69 -18.91
CA SER A 559 28.80 22.58 -20.22
C SER A 559 28.50 21.12 -20.64
N ASN A 560 29.34 20.16 -20.24
CA ASN A 560 29.16 18.75 -20.54
C ASN A 560 28.17 18.06 -19.60
N GLN A 561 27.83 18.72 -18.49
CA GLN A 561 26.94 18.22 -17.44
C GLN A 561 25.52 18.79 -17.55
N GLN A 562 25.21 19.45 -18.67
CA GLN A 562 23.89 20.01 -18.96
C GLN A 562 23.03 19.01 -19.74
N ILE A 563 21.72 19.18 -19.63
CA ILE A 563 20.70 18.41 -20.37
C ILE A 563 19.69 19.37 -20.99
N THR A 564 19.26 19.12 -22.23
CA THR A 564 18.14 19.86 -22.82
C THR A 564 16.83 19.49 -22.17
N TYR A 565 15.85 20.39 -22.21
CA TYR A 565 14.51 20.11 -21.64
C TYR A 565 13.86 18.89 -22.30
N ASP A 566 13.95 18.74 -23.63
CA ASP A 566 13.34 17.61 -24.36
C ASP A 566 14.01 16.26 -23.99
N GLU A 567 15.33 16.24 -23.85
CA GLU A 567 16.05 15.06 -23.41
C GLU A 567 15.68 14.72 -21.94
N LEU A 568 15.57 15.73 -21.07
CA LEU A 568 15.13 15.53 -19.68
C LEU A 568 13.72 14.97 -19.62
N LEU A 569 12.78 15.55 -20.38
CA LEU A 569 11.39 15.09 -20.46
C LEU A 569 11.32 13.63 -20.92
N THR A 570 12.09 13.27 -21.95
CA THR A 570 12.17 11.89 -22.46
C THR A 570 12.67 10.92 -21.39
N ARG A 571 13.73 11.28 -20.66
CA ARG A 571 14.31 10.46 -19.59
C ARG A 571 13.39 10.34 -18.38
N VAL A 572 12.77 11.46 -17.96
CA VAL A 572 11.80 11.46 -16.84
C VAL A 572 10.57 10.62 -17.22
N SER A 573 10.10 10.71 -18.48
CA SER A 573 9.02 9.87 -18.98
C SER A 573 9.36 8.39 -18.90
N PHE A 574 10.55 8.00 -19.38
CA PHE A 574 11.05 6.62 -19.28
C PHE A 574 11.09 6.12 -17.83
N LEU A 575 11.69 6.88 -16.92
CA LEU A 575 11.77 6.51 -15.50
C LEU A 575 10.40 6.46 -14.82
N SER A 576 9.52 7.41 -15.13
CA SER A 576 8.14 7.43 -14.61
C SER A 576 7.37 6.19 -15.04
N GLN A 577 7.53 5.76 -16.31
CA GLN A 577 6.93 4.53 -16.80
C GLN A 577 7.56 3.29 -16.15
N LEU A 578 8.87 3.26 -15.99
CA LEU A 578 9.59 2.16 -15.32
C LEU A 578 9.09 1.93 -13.88
N PHE A 579 8.81 3.02 -13.14
CA PHE A 579 8.37 2.97 -11.74
C PHE A 579 6.85 3.11 -11.53
N ARG A 580 6.06 2.99 -12.59
CA ARG A 580 4.60 3.17 -12.54
C ARG A 580 3.90 2.28 -11.51
N GLY A 581 4.37 1.05 -11.30
CA GLY A 581 3.84 0.12 -10.29
C GLY A 581 4.50 0.24 -8.91
N GLU A 582 5.53 1.09 -8.78
CA GLU A 582 6.35 1.20 -7.57
C GLU A 582 5.94 2.39 -6.70
N PHE A 583 5.48 3.49 -7.32
CA PHE A 583 5.11 4.73 -6.64
C PHE A 583 3.73 5.22 -7.06
N ILE A 584 3.12 6.00 -6.18
CA ILE A 584 1.89 6.75 -6.46
C ILE A 584 2.32 8.14 -6.93
N PHE A 585 2.03 8.45 -8.18
CA PHE A 585 2.39 9.74 -8.79
C PHE A 585 1.28 10.78 -8.60
N PRO A 586 1.64 12.09 -8.53
CA PRO A 586 0.66 13.17 -8.53
C PRO A 586 -0.23 13.13 -9.79
N PRO A 587 -1.52 13.50 -9.68
CA PRO A 587 -2.50 13.31 -10.74
C PRO A 587 -2.46 14.36 -11.89
N GLU A 588 -1.69 15.42 -11.75
CA GLU A 588 -1.69 16.58 -12.68
C GLU A 588 -1.10 16.27 -14.08
N GLY A 589 -0.46 15.13 -14.23
CA GLY A 589 0.21 14.71 -15.47
C GLY A 589 1.71 15.04 -15.50
N LEU A 590 2.41 14.39 -16.45
CA LEU A 590 3.89 14.39 -16.45
C LEU A 590 4.48 15.80 -16.67
N THR A 591 4.01 16.53 -17.68
CA THR A 591 4.56 17.84 -18.04
C THR A 591 4.35 18.87 -16.95
N ALA A 592 3.12 18.98 -16.43
CA ALA A 592 2.79 19.90 -15.34
C ALA A 592 3.59 19.60 -14.07
N ASN A 593 3.74 18.31 -13.74
CA ASN A 593 4.54 17.87 -12.60
C ASN A 593 6.04 18.18 -12.82
N LEU A 594 6.56 18.01 -14.03
CA LEU A 594 7.95 18.33 -14.37
C LEU A 594 8.24 19.83 -14.22
N GLU A 595 7.40 20.70 -14.77
CA GLU A 595 7.54 22.16 -14.66
C GLU A 595 7.50 22.64 -13.21
N LYS A 596 6.52 22.16 -12.43
CA LYS A 596 6.40 22.44 -11.00
C LYS A 596 7.63 21.96 -10.22
N THR A 597 8.18 20.82 -10.59
CA THR A 597 9.37 20.23 -9.94
C THR A 597 10.61 21.03 -10.27
N LEU A 598 10.82 21.39 -11.54
CA LEU A 598 11.96 22.23 -11.96
C LEU A 598 11.95 23.57 -11.23
N HIS A 599 10.78 24.24 -11.16
CA HIS A 599 10.63 25.47 -10.41
C HIS A 599 10.97 25.31 -8.91
N GLY A 600 10.54 24.21 -8.29
CA GLY A 600 10.87 23.90 -6.89
C GLY A 600 12.36 23.66 -6.66
N LEU A 601 13.02 22.91 -7.55
CA LEU A 601 14.47 22.64 -7.47
C LEU A 601 15.32 23.90 -7.75
N GLU A 602 14.88 24.76 -8.67
CA GLU A 602 15.51 26.05 -8.95
C GLU A 602 15.42 26.99 -7.74
N ARG A 603 14.21 27.15 -7.16
CA ARG A 603 14.00 27.94 -5.92
C ARG A 603 14.81 27.39 -4.73
N GLY A 604 15.00 26.08 -4.66
CA GLY A 604 15.83 25.40 -3.67
C GLY A 604 17.34 25.49 -3.93
N ASN A 605 17.80 26.21 -4.95
CA ASN A 605 19.20 26.29 -5.38
C ASN A 605 19.86 24.92 -5.67
N VAL A 606 19.07 23.92 -6.10
CA VAL A 606 19.58 22.62 -6.50
C VAL A 606 19.94 22.59 -7.98
N LEU A 607 19.07 23.13 -8.80
CA LEU A 607 19.25 23.23 -10.26
C LEU A 607 19.23 24.68 -10.71
N LYS A 608 19.81 24.90 -11.88
CA LYS A 608 19.67 26.13 -12.66
C LYS A 608 18.97 25.79 -13.97
N VAL A 609 17.91 26.54 -14.29
CA VAL A 609 17.10 26.37 -15.50
C VAL A 609 17.31 27.61 -16.39
N THR A 610 17.94 27.41 -17.56
CA THR A 610 18.05 28.46 -18.56
C THR A 610 16.82 28.45 -19.45
N LYS A 611 16.15 29.58 -19.59
CA LYS A 611 14.91 29.77 -20.34
C LYS A 611 15.17 30.64 -21.59
N ASP A 612 14.35 30.47 -22.61
CA ASP A 612 14.36 31.34 -23.80
C ASP A 612 13.62 32.67 -23.55
N ALA A 613 13.54 33.51 -24.58
CA ALA A 613 12.84 34.80 -24.53
C ALA A 613 11.34 34.68 -24.25
N SER A 614 10.75 33.49 -24.46
CA SER A 614 9.34 33.16 -24.20
C SER A 614 9.14 32.51 -22.84
N ASN A 615 10.18 32.48 -21.96
CA ASN A 615 10.18 31.86 -20.63
C ASN A 615 10.01 30.32 -20.63
N VAL A 616 10.31 29.67 -21.79
CA VAL A 616 10.29 28.22 -21.93
C VAL A 616 11.65 27.65 -21.51
N PRO A 617 11.68 26.58 -20.64
CA PRO A 617 12.93 25.94 -20.24
C PRO A 617 13.67 25.34 -21.45
N GLN A 618 14.96 25.60 -21.57
CA GLN A 618 15.82 25.11 -22.65
C GLN A 618 16.91 24.17 -22.14
N MET A 619 17.66 24.60 -21.13
CA MET A 619 18.79 23.86 -20.57
C MET A 619 18.67 23.76 -19.08
N ILE A 620 19.01 22.60 -18.55
CA ILE A 620 18.99 22.30 -17.11
C ILE A 620 20.37 21.80 -16.67
N GLU A 621 20.90 22.37 -15.61
CA GLU A 621 22.19 22.02 -15.03
C GLU A 621 22.19 22.12 -13.52
N LEU A 622 23.23 21.59 -12.86
CA LEU A 622 23.44 21.81 -11.44
C LEU A 622 23.65 23.28 -11.14
N SER A 623 23.07 23.77 -10.04
CA SER A 623 23.36 25.13 -9.56
C SER A 623 24.83 25.28 -9.18
N GLU A 624 25.33 26.50 -9.17
CA GLU A 624 26.67 26.81 -8.70
C GLU A 624 26.81 26.46 -7.20
N HIS A 625 25.76 26.68 -6.43
CA HIS A 625 25.70 26.28 -5.01
C HIS A 625 25.97 24.80 -4.82
N GLU A 626 25.25 23.92 -5.55
CA GLU A 626 25.41 22.46 -5.44
C GLU A 626 26.81 22.01 -5.90
N ARG A 627 27.40 22.67 -6.90
CA ARG A 627 28.78 22.38 -7.32
C ARG A 627 29.79 22.70 -6.21
N ASN A 628 29.60 23.82 -5.53
CA ASN A 628 30.49 24.29 -4.46
C ASN A 628 30.32 23.49 -3.15
N CYS A 629 29.09 23.04 -2.84
CA CYS A 629 28.78 22.21 -1.65
C CYS A 629 28.99 20.71 -1.86
N GLY A 630 29.52 20.27 -3.01
CA GLY A 630 29.73 18.85 -3.30
C GLY A 630 28.47 18.06 -3.61
N ARG A 631 27.43 18.71 -4.12
CA ARG A 631 26.15 18.11 -4.58
C ARG A 631 25.31 17.49 -3.44
N GLU A 632 25.36 18.09 -2.27
CA GLU A 632 24.76 17.54 -1.06
C GLU A 632 23.25 17.26 -1.19
N ASN A 633 22.49 18.27 -1.66
CA ASN A 633 21.04 18.16 -1.78
C ASN A 633 20.63 17.42 -3.05
N TYR A 634 21.36 17.61 -4.13
CA TYR A 634 21.16 16.90 -5.38
C TYR A 634 21.35 15.39 -5.22
N ASP A 635 22.47 14.97 -4.62
CA ASP A 635 22.76 13.57 -4.35
C ASP A 635 21.74 12.94 -3.37
N PHE A 636 21.15 13.74 -2.46
CA PHE A 636 20.04 13.30 -1.61
C PHE A 636 18.84 12.83 -2.44
N TYR A 637 18.40 13.63 -3.42
CA TYR A 637 17.29 13.25 -4.29
C TYR A 637 17.62 12.01 -5.14
N CYS A 638 18.80 11.96 -5.73
CA CYS A 638 19.27 10.80 -6.47
C CYS A 638 19.25 9.53 -5.61
N PHE A 639 19.72 9.62 -4.38
CA PHE A 639 19.78 8.50 -3.44
C PHE A 639 18.41 7.88 -3.20
N LEU A 640 17.33 8.65 -3.19
CA LEU A 640 15.99 8.12 -2.99
C LEU A 640 15.60 7.08 -4.03
N LEU A 641 16.06 7.23 -5.29
CA LEU A 641 15.73 6.32 -6.40
C LEU A 641 16.82 5.33 -6.79
N TRP A 642 18.08 5.59 -6.49
CA TRP A 642 19.17 4.68 -6.91
C TRP A 642 18.97 3.22 -6.50
N PRO A 643 18.48 2.87 -5.28
CA PRO A 643 18.22 1.46 -4.93
C PRO A 643 17.17 0.80 -5.83
N PHE A 644 16.15 1.56 -6.26
CA PHE A 644 15.10 1.07 -7.16
C PHE A 644 15.60 0.92 -8.59
N ILE A 645 16.43 1.85 -9.06
CA ILE A 645 17.11 1.77 -10.37
C ILE A 645 18.00 0.52 -10.40
N GLU A 646 18.79 0.28 -9.34
CA GLU A 646 19.62 -0.93 -9.26
C GLU A 646 18.79 -2.20 -9.21
N ALA A 647 17.62 -2.21 -8.57
CA ALA A 647 16.72 -3.36 -8.56
C ALA A 647 16.14 -3.65 -9.95
N CYS A 648 15.70 -2.62 -10.68
CA CYS A 648 15.26 -2.77 -12.08
C CYS A 648 16.39 -3.26 -12.98
N TRP A 649 17.59 -2.69 -12.84
CA TRP A 649 18.78 -3.14 -13.57
C TRP A 649 19.11 -4.60 -13.27
N LEU A 650 19.10 -5.01 -12.00
CA LEU A 650 19.29 -6.40 -11.58
C LEU A 650 18.25 -7.33 -12.19
N GLY A 651 16.98 -6.92 -12.16
CA GLY A 651 15.88 -7.67 -12.78
C GLY A 651 16.11 -7.87 -14.27
N THR A 652 16.49 -6.83 -15.02
CA THR A 652 16.75 -6.94 -16.47
C THR A 652 18.00 -7.76 -16.79
N VAL A 653 19.08 -7.61 -16.01
CA VAL A 653 20.31 -8.44 -16.17
C VAL A 653 19.99 -9.93 -15.92
N SER A 654 19.14 -10.23 -14.95
CA SER A 654 18.75 -11.62 -14.70
C SER A 654 17.96 -12.25 -15.86
N LEU A 655 17.25 -11.44 -16.68
CA LEU A 655 16.57 -11.92 -17.87
C LEU A 655 17.53 -12.35 -19.00
N ILE A 656 18.72 -11.75 -19.07
CA ILE A 656 19.75 -12.17 -20.04
C ILE A 656 20.09 -13.64 -19.82
N GLY A 657 20.26 -14.06 -18.57
CA GLY A 657 20.53 -15.44 -18.20
C GLY A 657 19.43 -16.44 -18.58
N LEU A 658 18.22 -15.95 -18.87
CA LEU A 658 17.08 -16.77 -19.30
C LEU A 658 17.01 -16.94 -20.84
N THR A 659 18.03 -16.48 -21.59
CA THR A 659 18.17 -16.78 -23.00
C THR A 659 18.57 -18.24 -23.17
N PRO A 660 17.79 -19.09 -23.88
CA PRO A 660 18.08 -20.51 -24.01
C PRO A 660 19.47 -20.78 -24.60
N PRO A 661 20.15 -21.87 -24.19
CA PRO A 661 21.39 -22.28 -24.84
C PRO A 661 21.12 -22.81 -26.25
N LEU A 662 22.11 -22.71 -27.14
CA LEU A 662 22.00 -23.23 -28.53
C LEU A 662 21.75 -24.75 -28.57
N THR A 663 22.17 -25.49 -27.54
CA THR A 663 22.00 -26.92 -27.44
C THR A 663 20.57 -27.37 -27.14
N ASP A 664 19.74 -26.48 -26.55
CA ASP A 664 18.32 -26.76 -26.27
C ASP A 664 17.48 -25.48 -26.44
N PRO A 665 17.29 -25.01 -27.69
CA PRO A 665 16.56 -23.77 -27.96
C PRO A 665 15.05 -23.90 -27.73
N THR A 666 14.53 -25.11 -27.51
CA THR A 666 13.10 -25.37 -27.33
C THR A 666 12.63 -25.22 -25.87
N ASN A 667 13.55 -25.37 -24.91
CA ASN A 667 13.22 -25.28 -23.47
C ASN A 667 13.33 -23.81 -23.01
N VAL A 668 12.35 -23.03 -23.37
CA VAL A 668 12.35 -21.56 -23.14
C VAL A 668 11.53 -21.12 -21.90
N TRP A 669 10.71 -22.04 -21.33
CA TRP A 669 9.84 -21.71 -20.20
C TRP A 669 10.47 -22.06 -18.87
N VAL A 670 10.42 -21.14 -17.91
CA VAL A 670 10.92 -21.31 -16.55
C VAL A 670 9.86 -20.94 -15.52
N ASP A 671 9.93 -21.53 -14.33
CA ASP A 671 9.09 -21.15 -13.20
C ASP A 671 9.38 -19.69 -12.77
N MET A 672 8.36 -18.83 -12.80
CA MET A 672 8.49 -17.40 -12.52
C MET A 672 9.00 -17.13 -11.09
N ASN A 673 8.54 -17.91 -10.10
CA ASN A 673 8.97 -17.73 -8.71
C ASN A 673 10.44 -18.13 -8.53
N LYS A 674 10.87 -19.21 -9.20
CA LYS A 674 12.27 -19.64 -9.21
C LYS A 674 13.16 -18.62 -9.90
N ALA A 675 12.71 -18.07 -11.03
CA ALA A 675 13.45 -17.01 -11.75
C ALA A 675 13.64 -15.75 -10.89
N GLN A 676 12.58 -15.29 -10.20
CA GLN A 676 12.68 -14.16 -9.27
C GLN A 676 13.60 -14.45 -8.07
N SER A 677 13.54 -15.66 -7.51
CA SER A 677 14.44 -16.07 -6.42
C SER A 677 15.89 -16.14 -6.88
N ASN A 678 16.13 -16.59 -8.12
CA ASN A 678 17.44 -16.63 -8.75
C ASN A 678 17.99 -15.23 -9.00
N ALA A 679 17.15 -14.28 -9.48
CA ALA A 679 17.51 -12.87 -9.60
C ALA A 679 17.91 -12.26 -8.25
N GLN A 680 17.21 -12.62 -7.18
CA GLN A 680 17.54 -12.17 -5.82
C GLN A 680 18.90 -12.73 -5.37
N LEU A 681 19.20 -14.01 -5.63
CA LEU A 681 20.48 -14.63 -5.31
C LEU A 681 21.61 -14.00 -6.12
N LEU A 682 21.42 -13.79 -7.43
CA LEU A 682 22.35 -13.06 -8.29
C LEU A 682 22.67 -11.69 -7.69
N GLY A 683 21.63 -10.94 -7.30
CA GLY A 683 21.78 -9.61 -6.69
C GLY A 683 22.58 -9.63 -5.39
N LYS A 684 22.36 -10.60 -4.50
CA LYS A 684 23.16 -10.77 -3.27
C LYS A 684 24.65 -11.01 -3.61
N THR A 685 24.91 -11.87 -4.58
CA THR A 685 26.27 -12.15 -5.03
C THR A 685 26.93 -10.89 -5.58
N LEU A 686 26.26 -10.16 -6.48
CA LEU A 686 26.76 -8.91 -7.06
C LEU A 686 26.97 -7.80 -6.02
N TYR A 687 26.12 -7.73 -4.99
CA TYR A 687 26.30 -6.76 -3.89
C TYR A 687 27.59 -7.06 -3.10
N TYR A 688 27.81 -8.30 -2.69
CA TYR A 688 29.02 -8.66 -1.95
C TYR A 688 30.29 -8.55 -2.80
N GLN A 689 30.17 -8.68 -4.12
CA GLN A 689 31.29 -8.47 -5.06
C GLN A 689 31.53 -6.98 -5.38
N GLY A 690 30.63 -6.07 -4.97
CA GLY A 690 30.74 -4.63 -5.20
C GLY A 690 30.22 -4.13 -6.54
N ASP A 691 29.53 -4.98 -7.33
CA ASP A 691 28.89 -4.59 -8.60
C ASP A 691 27.54 -3.87 -8.36
N LEU A 692 26.86 -4.20 -7.26
CA LEU A 692 25.72 -3.44 -6.75
C LEU A 692 26.13 -2.56 -5.58
N SER A 693 25.57 -1.38 -5.54
CA SER A 693 25.86 -0.39 -4.51
C SER A 693 24.90 -0.47 -3.33
N TYR A 694 23.69 -0.97 -3.53
CA TYR A 694 22.60 -0.94 -2.58
C TYR A 694 22.06 -2.34 -2.32
N ILE A 695 22.13 -2.80 -1.05
CA ILE A 695 21.54 -4.09 -0.66
C ILE A 695 20.02 -4.10 -0.86
N GLU A 696 19.39 -2.93 -0.81
CA GLU A 696 17.97 -2.75 -1.04
C GLU A 696 17.53 -3.19 -2.46
N ALA A 697 18.45 -3.24 -3.42
CA ALA A 697 18.18 -3.72 -4.78
C ALA A 697 17.78 -5.21 -4.83
N VAL A 698 18.13 -6.00 -3.81
CA VAL A 698 17.74 -7.42 -3.72
C VAL A 698 16.36 -7.63 -3.08
N ASN A 699 15.62 -6.57 -2.82
CA ASN A 699 14.28 -6.64 -2.24
C ASN A 699 13.33 -7.41 -3.15
N LYS A 700 12.78 -8.51 -2.63
CA LYS A 700 11.89 -9.42 -3.38
C LYS A 700 10.66 -8.72 -3.96
N GLU A 701 10.11 -7.73 -3.25
CA GLU A 701 8.91 -7.03 -3.69
C GLU A 701 9.21 -6.05 -4.82
N ILE A 702 10.34 -5.33 -4.75
CA ILE A 702 10.80 -4.44 -5.83
C ILE A 702 11.12 -5.25 -7.09
N LEU A 703 11.82 -6.39 -6.95
CA LEU A 703 12.07 -7.30 -8.07
C LEU A 703 10.77 -7.80 -8.68
N LYS A 704 9.80 -8.20 -7.87
CA LYS A 704 8.48 -8.64 -8.34
C LYS A 704 7.77 -7.53 -9.14
N ASN A 705 7.79 -6.29 -8.66
CA ASN A 705 7.21 -5.14 -9.37
C ASN A 705 7.93 -4.90 -10.70
N SER A 706 9.26 -5.03 -10.74
CA SER A 706 10.04 -4.94 -11.97
C SER A 706 9.64 -6.02 -12.99
N TYR A 707 9.49 -7.27 -12.56
CA TYR A 707 9.04 -8.37 -13.45
C TYR A 707 7.60 -8.14 -13.96
N GLN A 708 6.70 -7.65 -13.11
CA GLN A 708 5.36 -7.27 -13.55
C GLN A 708 5.43 -6.16 -14.62
N ARG A 709 6.33 -5.20 -14.45
CA ARG A 709 6.55 -4.15 -15.43
C ARG A 709 7.13 -4.71 -16.76
N PHE A 710 8.05 -5.66 -16.70
CA PHE A 710 8.58 -6.32 -17.88
C PHE A 710 7.51 -7.12 -18.63
N GLU A 711 6.54 -7.71 -17.95
CA GLU A 711 5.36 -8.33 -18.57
C GLU A 711 4.48 -7.29 -19.26
N GLU A 712 4.22 -6.15 -18.61
CA GLU A 712 3.44 -5.06 -19.18
C GLU A 712 4.10 -4.43 -20.43
N GLU A 713 5.43 -4.38 -20.49
CA GLU A 713 6.19 -3.91 -21.64
C GLU A 713 6.38 -4.98 -22.73
N GLY A 714 5.95 -6.21 -22.50
CA GLY A 714 6.10 -7.32 -23.43
C GLY A 714 7.54 -7.87 -23.52
N ILE A 715 8.41 -7.54 -22.55
CA ILE A 715 9.77 -8.08 -22.43
C ILE A 715 9.72 -9.55 -22.06
N ILE A 716 8.79 -9.91 -21.17
CA ILE A 716 8.52 -11.31 -20.79
C ILE A 716 7.08 -11.69 -21.10
N ILE A 717 6.87 -12.96 -21.40
CA ILE A 717 5.57 -13.57 -21.63
C ILE A 717 5.32 -14.54 -20.48
N THR A 718 4.14 -14.46 -19.85
CA THR A 718 3.76 -15.37 -18.75
C THR A 718 2.63 -16.29 -19.19
N ALA A 719 2.64 -17.53 -18.70
CA ALA A 719 1.58 -18.51 -18.89
C ALA A 719 1.11 -19.02 -17.52
N LYS A 720 -0.24 -19.07 -17.36
CA LYS A 720 -0.90 -19.64 -16.17
C LYS A 720 -1.82 -20.76 -16.61
N SER A 721 -1.76 -21.90 -15.93
CA SER A 721 -2.75 -22.95 -16.10
C SER A 721 -4.03 -22.57 -15.34
N LYS A 722 -5.21 -22.73 -15.99
CA LYS A 722 -6.51 -22.54 -15.33
C LYS A 722 -6.87 -23.75 -14.44
N GLU A 723 -6.32 -24.91 -14.75
CA GLU A 723 -6.73 -26.20 -14.15
C GLU A 723 -5.81 -26.70 -13.04
N SER A 724 -4.62 -26.12 -12.89
CA SER A 724 -3.63 -26.59 -11.93
C SER A 724 -3.15 -25.46 -11.00
N PRO A 725 -2.96 -25.70 -9.69
CA PRO A 725 -2.39 -24.74 -8.75
C PRO A 725 -0.89 -24.49 -8.94
N GLN A 726 -0.32 -24.87 -10.10
CA GLN A 726 1.11 -24.68 -10.40
C GLN A 726 1.45 -23.18 -10.50
N PRO A 727 2.69 -22.81 -10.11
CA PRO A 727 3.15 -21.43 -10.25
C PRO A 727 3.18 -21.01 -11.73
N PRO A 728 2.99 -19.72 -12.04
CA PRO A 728 3.07 -19.22 -13.40
C PRO A 728 4.47 -19.49 -13.98
N THR A 729 4.51 -19.88 -15.24
CA THR A 729 5.76 -19.97 -16.01
C THR A 729 5.99 -18.69 -16.81
N MET A 730 7.23 -18.38 -17.11
CA MET A 730 7.62 -17.25 -17.92
C MET A 730 8.71 -17.58 -18.92
N ARG A 731 8.81 -16.76 -19.97
CA ARG A 731 9.94 -16.74 -20.91
C ARG A 731 10.24 -15.31 -21.35
N VAL A 732 11.46 -15.07 -21.79
CA VAL A 732 11.80 -13.82 -22.49
C VAL A 732 11.11 -13.83 -23.85
N SER A 733 10.52 -12.69 -24.25
CA SER A 733 9.88 -12.55 -25.56
C SER A 733 10.94 -12.72 -26.67
N PRO A 734 10.63 -13.47 -27.76
CA PRO A 734 11.61 -13.70 -28.84
C PRO A 734 12.23 -12.43 -29.43
N GLU A 735 11.44 -11.34 -29.51
CA GLU A 735 11.93 -10.07 -30.08
C GLU A 735 12.85 -9.28 -29.11
N TRP A 736 12.89 -9.69 -27.84
CA TRP A 736 13.72 -9.11 -26.79
C TRP A 736 14.92 -9.99 -26.40
N ALA A 737 14.85 -11.29 -26.74
CA ALA A 737 15.91 -12.23 -26.39
C ALA A 737 17.22 -11.82 -27.08
N PRO A 738 18.36 -11.75 -26.34
CA PRO A 738 19.67 -11.52 -26.94
C PRO A 738 20.06 -12.64 -27.90
N GLU A 739 20.76 -12.26 -28.97
CA GLU A 739 21.33 -13.23 -29.91
C GLU A 739 22.57 -13.92 -29.33
N ARG A 740 22.82 -15.12 -29.77
CA ARG A 740 24.05 -15.87 -29.44
C ARG A 740 24.93 -15.99 -30.69
N ASP A 741 26.22 -15.86 -30.48
CA ASP A 741 27.22 -16.17 -31.46
C ASP A 741 27.10 -17.65 -31.86
N PRO A 742 26.90 -17.98 -33.15
CA PRO A 742 26.68 -19.36 -33.59
C PRO A 742 27.90 -20.27 -33.36
N GLU A 743 29.13 -19.73 -33.37
CA GLU A 743 30.36 -20.51 -33.25
C GLU A 743 30.72 -20.75 -31.75
N THR A 744 30.61 -19.70 -30.94
CA THR A 744 31.07 -19.73 -29.56
C THR A 744 29.90 -19.96 -28.56
N GLY A 745 28.66 -19.84 -28.97
CA GLY A 745 27.48 -19.92 -28.13
C GLY A 745 27.32 -18.76 -27.13
N LYS A 746 28.25 -17.79 -27.14
CA LYS A 746 28.24 -16.64 -26.22
C LYS A 746 27.15 -15.64 -26.59
N LEU A 747 26.58 -14.99 -25.58
CA LEU A 747 25.61 -13.91 -25.76
C LEU A 747 26.30 -12.70 -26.39
N LEU A 748 25.67 -12.13 -27.42
CA LEU A 748 26.13 -10.90 -28.06
C LEU A 748 25.58 -9.68 -27.30
N PRO A 749 26.40 -8.64 -27.03
CA PRO A 749 26.00 -7.44 -26.31
C PRO A 749 25.20 -6.49 -27.20
N GLN A 750 24.10 -6.96 -27.79
CA GLN A 750 23.26 -6.23 -28.71
C GLN A 750 21.79 -6.65 -28.61
N GLY A 751 20.88 -5.91 -29.24
CA GLY A 751 19.45 -6.17 -29.25
C GLY A 751 18.66 -5.35 -28.23
N LYS A 752 17.31 -5.46 -28.30
CA LYS A 752 16.38 -4.60 -27.54
C LYS A 752 16.57 -4.69 -26.02
N LEU A 753 16.77 -5.89 -25.48
CA LEU A 753 16.98 -6.07 -24.04
C LEU A 753 18.27 -5.41 -23.57
N TRP A 754 19.33 -5.49 -24.40
CA TRP A 754 20.61 -4.85 -24.10
C TRP A 754 20.48 -3.32 -24.05
N GLU A 755 19.82 -2.73 -25.04
CA GLU A 755 19.57 -1.29 -25.07
C GLU A 755 18.70 -0.83 -23.90
N PHE A 756 17.71 -1.62 -23.51
CA PHE A 756 16.87 -1.33 -22.35
C PHE A 756 17.68 -1.32 -21.04
N ILE A 757 18.59 -2.29 -20.88
CA ILE A 757 19.53 -2.32 -19.74
C ILE A 757 20.41 -1.07 -19.75
N ARG A 758 20.93 -0.66 -20.90
CA ARG A 758 21.76 0.57 -21.03
C ARG A 758 20.96 1.82 -20.64
N MET A 759 19.71 1.93 -21.06
CA MET A 759 18.86 3.07 -20.66
C MET A 759 18.68 3.16 -19.14
N ILE A 760 18.46 2.02 -18.46
CA ILE A 760 18.38 1.98 -16.99
C ILE A 760 19.74 2.34 -16.38
N ALA A 761 20.82 1.80 -16.91
CA ALA A 761 22.18 1.98 -16.40
C ALA A 761 22.67 3.43 -16.48
N GLN A 762 22.17 4.22 -17.43
CA GLN A 762 22.50 5.65 -17.54
C GLN A 762 22.16 6.43 -16.27
N SER A 763 21.09 6.04 -15.56
CA SER A 763 20.67 6.66 -14.31
C SER A 763 21.22 5.95 -13.06
N ARG A 764 21.98 4.85 -13.20
CA ARG A 764 22.64 4.17 -12.08
C ARG A 764 23.80 5.01 -11.55
N ARG A 765 24.00 4.90 -10.23
CA ARG A 765 25.17 5.45 -9.59
C ARG A 765 26.45 4.73 -10.07
N GLU A 766 27.54 5.48 -10.21
CA GLU A 766 28.86 4.90 -10.48
C GLU A 766 29.29 3.97 -9.33
N GLY A 767 29.90 2.86 -9.68
CA GLY A 767 30.45 1.90 -8.73
C GLY A 767 31.62 2.50 -7.92
N LYS A 768 31.99 1.82 -6.82
CA LYS A 768 33.09 2.26 -5.94
C LYS A 768 34.42 2.53 -6.66
N ASN A 769 34.66 1.87 -7.77
CA ASN A 769 35.90 1.96 -8.55
C ASN A 769 35.77 2.86 -9.80
N ARG A 770 34.82 3.79 -9.84
CA ARG A 770 34.51 4.65 -11.00
C ARG A 770 34.33 3.86 -12.31
N ARG A 771 33.93 2.59 -12.22
CA ARG A 771 33.57 1.78 -13.38
C ARG A 771 32.31 2.35 -13.97
N ASP A 772 32.31 2.46 -15.28
CA ASP A 772 31.13 2.90 -16.01
C ASP A 772 29.95 1.98 -15.68
N GLY A 773 28.90 2.54 -15.04
CA GLY A 773 27.70 1.79 -14.69
C GLY A 773 26.85 1.39 -15.88
N GLU A 774 27.20 1.91 -17.09
CA GLU A 774 26.50 1.61 -18.35
C GLU A 774 26.91 0.26 -18.92
N THR A 775 28.16 -0.18 -18.69
CA THR A 775 28.66 -1.46 -19.20
C THR A 775 28.40 -2.63 -18.22
N ILE A 776 27.84 -3.69 -18.77
CA ILE A 776 27.74 -4.96 -18.03
C ILE A 776 29.09 -5.65 -18.17
N SER A 777 29.78 -5.91 -17.05
CA SER A 777 31.06 -6.62 -17.11
C SER A 777 30.88 -8.07 -17.56
N THR A 778 31.85 -8.63 -18.27
CA THR A 778 31.86 -10.03 -18.71
C THR A 778 31.56 -11.00 -17.58
N ARG A 779 32.11 -10.72 -16.39
CA ARG A 779 31.85 -11.52 -15.19
C ARG A 779 30.38 -11.53 -14.77
N VAL A 780 29.69 -10.39 -14.83
CA VAL A 780 28.26 -10.29 -14.49
C VAL A 780 27.42 -11.06 -15.50
N LEU A 781 27.77 -11.01 -16.79
CA LEU A 781 27.11 -11.79 -17.83
C LEU A 781 27.29 -13.29 -17.60
N GLU A 782 28.54 -13.74 -17.41
CA GLU A 782 28.87 -15.15 -17.14
C GLU A 782 28.15 -15.69 -15.89
N LEU A 783 28.09 -14.89 -14.83
CA LEU A 783 27.37 -15.26 -13.62
C LEU A 783 25.83 -15.35 -13.86
N SER A 784 25.26 -14.37 -14.55
CA SER A 784 23.83 -14.38 -14.89
C SER A 784 23.48 -15.59 -15.76
N GLU A 785 24.33 -15.90 -16.74
CA GLU A 785 24.16 -17.03 -17.64
C GLU A 785 24.30 -18.38 -16.91
N ALA A 786 25.32 -18.53 -16.06
CA ALA A 786 25.52 -19.73 -15.26
C ALA A 786 24.32 -20.00 -14.34
N MET A 787 23.81 -18.96 -13.68
CA MET A 787 22.64 -19.08 -12.82
C MET A 787 21.35 -19.35 -13.61
N GLY A 788 21.18 -18.75 -14.79
CA GLY A 788 20.04 -19.01 -15.68
C GLY A 788 20.01 -20.45 -16.19
N ARG A 789 21.16 -21.03 -16.52
CA ARG A 789 21.27 -22.45 -16.94
C ARG A 789 20.70 -23.42 -15.91
N THR A 790 20.86 -23.14 -14.61
CA THR A 790 20.32 -24.00 -13.54
C THR A 790 18.78 -24.06 -13.57
N LEU A 791 18.12 -23.00 -14.01
CA LEU A 791 16.66 -22.94 -14.13
C LEU A 791 16.16 -23.82 -15.27
N PHE A 792 16.88 -23.86 -16.40
CA PHE A 792 16.54 -24.74 -17.52
C PHE A 792 16.79 -26.20 -17.20
N GLN A 793 17.87 -26.53 -16.49
CA GLN A 793 18.18 -27.88 -16.08
C GLN A 793 17.18 -28.43 -15.05
N ALA A 794 16.67 -27.58 -14.18
CA ALA A 794 15.67 -27.95 -13.16
C ALA A 794 14.23 -28.00 -13.72
N ALA A 795 13.99 -27.40 -14.89
CA ALA A 795 12.71 -27.43 -15.54
C ALA A 795 12.56 -28.83 -16.19
N HIS A 796 11.80 -29.73 -15.56
CA HIS A 796 11.14 -30.77 -16.35
C HIS A 796 10.39 -30.07 -17.47
N PRO A 797 10.43 -30.57 -18.72
CA PRO A 797 9.74 -29.95 -19.82
C PRO A 797 8.27 -29.78 -19.39
N VAL A 798 7.90 -28.57 -19.03
CA VAL A 798 6.49 -28.22 -18.88
C VAL A 798 5.96 -28.35 -20.29
N LYS A 799 5.40 -29.51 -20.61
CA LYS A 799 4.65 -29.67 -21.85
C LYS A 799 3.66 -28.54 -21.86
N PRO A 800 3.65 -27.65 -22.86
CA PRO A 800 2.53 -26.75 -23.04
C PRO A 800 1.31 -27.64 -22.98
N ALA A 801 0.35 -27.29 -22.11
CA ALA A 801 -0.89 -28.06 -21.97
C ALA A 801 -1.35 -28.40 -23.38
N SER A 802 -1.52 -29.72 -23.63
CA SER A 802 -1.83 -30.28 -24.93
C SER A 802 -2.85 -29.39 -25.64
N ALA A 803 -2.62 -29.12 -26.93
CA ALA A 803 -3.44 -28.29 -27.79
C ALA A 803 -4.96 -28.66 -27.67
N GLY A 804 -5.67 -27.99 -26.79
CA GLY A 804 -7.05 -28.21 -26.40
C GLY A 804 -7.53 -27.40 -25.23
N GLY A 805 -6.61 -26.97 -24.36
CA GLY A 805 -6.93 -26.02 -23.28
C GLY A 805 -6.51 -24.61 -23.70
N GLU A 806 -7.43 -23.66 -23.68
CA GLU A 806 -7.14 -22.24 -23.89
C GLU A 806 -6.07 -21.77 -22.91
N VAL A 807 -4.86 -21.63 -23.42
CA VAL A 807 -3.79 -20.92 -22.70
C VAL A 807 -4.16 -19.45 -22.75
N GLU A 808 -4.54 -18.89 -21.63
CA GLU A 808 -4.65 -17.44 -21.47
C GLU A 808 -3.24 -16.83 -21.61
N LEU A 809 -2.76 -16.71 -22.84
CA LEU A 809 -1.69 -15.77 -23.20
C LEU A 809 -2.19 -14.40 -22.80
N SER A 810 -1.44 -13.72 -21.91
CA SER A 810 -1.87 -12.48 -21.29
C SER A 810 -2.59 -11.57 -22.30
N SER A 811 -3.90 -11.46 -22.14
CA SER A 811 -4.79 -10.64 -22.99
C SER A 811 -4.39 -9.15 -22.97
N GLN A 812 -3.39 -8.77 -22.18
CA GLN A 812 -2.85 -7.43 -22.08
C GLN A 812 -2.05 -7.00 -23.32
N ILE A 813 -1.41 -7.93 -24.04
CA ILE A 813 -0.72 -7.60 -25.31
C ILE A 813 -1.72 -7.25 -26.40
N GLN A 814 -2.84 -7.94 -26.47
CA GLN A 814 -3.91 -7.60 -27.42
C GLN A 814 -4.63 -6.28 -27.05
N ARG A 815 -4.79 -5.98 -25.75
CA ARG A 815 -5.40 -4.72 -25.29
C ARG A 815 -4.50 -3.49 -25.54
N ARG A 816 -3.17 -3.64 -25.50
CA ARG A 816 -2.26 -2.51 -25.82
C ARG A 816 -2.22 -2.17 -27.29
N ARG A 817 -2.27 -3.14 -28.18
CA ARG A 817 -2.37 -2.85 -29.62
C ARG A 817 -3.62 -2.04 -29.98
N ALA A 818 -4.72 -2.26 -29.26
CA ALA A 818 -5.94 -1.46 -29.40
C ALA A 818 -5.81 -0.05 -28.81
N ILE A 819 -5.06 0.13 -27.69
CA ILE A 819 -4.88 1.44 -27.04
C ILE A 819 -3.84 2.31 -27.77
N ASP A 820 -2.75 1.73 -28.29
CA ASP A 820 -1.77 2.47 -29.13
C ASP A 820 -2.35 2.88 -30.47
N THR A 821 -3.34 2.15 -31.00
CA THR A 821 -4.06 2.55 -32.20
C THR A 821 -5.07 3.66 -31.94
N ALA A 822 -5.67 3.69 -30.72
CA ALA A 822 -6.62 4.73 -30.32
C ALA A 822 -5.94 6.02 -29.81
N SER A 823 -4.64 5.98 -29.45
CA SER A 823 -3.86 7.19 -29.05
C SER A 823 -3.16 7.88 -30.22
N LYS A 824 -3.23 7.28 -31.42
CA LYS A 824 -2.75 7.88 -32.69
C LYS A 824 -3.88 8.43 -33.55
N LEU A 825 -5.14 8.30 -33.12
CA LEU A 825 -6.31 8.98 -33.58
C LEU A 825 -6.80 9.98 -32.51
#